data_102dd71209fd6b0dd6ff69e34025a28e
#
_entry.id   102dd71209fd6b0dd6ff69e34025a28e
#
_cell.length_a   1.000
_cell.length_b   1.000
_cell.length_c   1.000
_cell.angle_alpha   90.00
_cell.angle_beta   90.00
_cell.angle_gamma   90.00
#
_symmetry.space_group_name_H-M   'P 1'
#
loop_
_entity.id
_entity.type
_entity.pdbx_description
1 polymer ?
#
loop_
_entity_poly.entity_id
_entity_poly.type
_entity_poly.pdbx_seq_one_letter_code
_entity_poly.pdbx_strand_id
1 'polypeptide(L)'
;MRDLKELTGYDIITEEKIPEVNGTGYILSHKKTKARVLVIANDDENKVFNIGFRTPPYDDSGIPHILEHSVLCGSRKYPVKDPFVELAKGSLNTFLNAMTYSDKTVYPVASCNEKDFENLMDVYLDAVFYPNIYEHTEIMRQEGWHYELETVEGELIYNGVVFNEMKGAFSSPEQQMYSKIEKLLLADTPYKNESGGDPAAIPTLSQERFLDFHRKYYHPSNSYIYLYGDLDMYKELDYIDKEYLSSFDYREIDSAIAVQTAYEQMKDESCFYSIAENESEENQTFLTYNMVVGSSLDKKQSVAMNILEYAIMDAPGAPLKKALVDAGIGEDVFASFDDGIRQTIFSIVARNANMSDKERFVSVIRDTLTDLSGHGEEGKAIDRTSIEAAINNFEFKHKEANFGRFPKGLMMGLDAFNTWLYDDASALEMFKLNEVYDELKESLKTGYFEELIWEKLVQNTFGMIFVMKPKKGLDKENDAAEKQKLADYKASLTENELEQVVSDTKELKLYQETPSPAEDMEKVPLLNISDIRKEIHPLKNREGSIYGMPLICHDIFTNGIGYLEFIFDINDLDAEFVPYAELLTSIFKYVDTEHYTYSELSNQINFHTGGIGFSTGAMYKDGGKDHLSFFSVKTKAMYDKLGEGLKLIEEILFTSKLSDKKRLKEIISEEKAGLKTDLISSGHITSATRAMSYVSDVMAFKDMTEGIGYYDFLQELDQNFEQNADAIIEKLQTTLAEILRKGAVTISYTGDNDIKELLGADIEAFARKLSTRPAFAEKRVMKKAVKNEAFKTASQVQYAALAGNYKEKGFEYTGALEVLQVIFSYGYLWENIRVKGGAYGAMCSFARSGMGYFTSYRDPNLMETYDIYKKAADYVAGFDASDRDMTKYLIGAIAKLDSPMTPSAEGAFSQTCYFAGITDEQLQKERDQVLTANVETIRSLAPVIRAITDGGVICAIGGEDKIEQNRTKFKEVKDL
;
A
#
# COMPACT_ATOMS: atom_id res chain seq x y z
N MET A 1 28.80 18.86 15.26
CA MET A 1 27.98 19.50 14.19
C MET A 1 28.16 21.00 14.30
N ARG A 2 28.26 21.73 13.19
CA ARG A 2 28.24 23.19 13.16
C ARG A 2 26.85 23.70 13.50
N ASP A 3 26.77 24.90 14.11
CA ASP A 3 25.47 25.53 14.40
C ASP A 3 24.84 26.03 13.08
N LEU A 4 23.57 25.73 12.87
CA LEU A 4 22.83 26.21 11.71
C LEU A 4 22.74 27.73 11.60
N LYS A 5 22.93 28.43 12.73
CA LYS A 5 23.03 29.90 12.79
C LYS A 5 24.25 30.47 12.05
N GLU A 6 25.24 29.62 11.75
CA GLU A 6 26.42 30.03 10.94
C GLU A 6 26.16 29.97 9.43
N LEU A 7 25.01 29.39 8.99
CA LEU A 7 24.61 29.37 7.59
C LEU A 7 24.30 30.78 7.08
N THR A 8 24.98 31.19 6.03
CA THR A 8 24.81 32.53 5.43
C THR A 8 23.69 32.59 4.41
N GLY A 9 23.36 31.46 3.76
CA GLY A 9 22.34 31.31 2.69
C GLY A 9 20.90 31.32 3.18
N TYR A 10 20.67 31.10 4.48
CA TYR A 10 19.31 30.93 5.01
C TYR A 10 19.00 31.92 6.14
N ASP A 11 17.72 32.23 6.31
CA ASP A 11 17.15 32.84 7.48
C ASP A 11 16.45 31.75 8.30
N ILE A 12 16.77 31.58 9.58
CA ILE A 12 16.07 30.70 10.51
C ILE A 12 14.83 31.46 11.00
N ILE A 13 13.66 30.98 10.65
CA ILE A 13 12.37 31.57 11.04
C ILE A 13 11.95 31.03 12.41
N THR A 14 12.08 29.70 12.61
CA THR A 14 11.69 29.00 13.84
C THR A 14 12.76 27.99 14.23
N GLU A 15 13.03 27.87 15.53
CA GLU A 15 13.82 26.81 16.16
C GLU A 15 13.05 26.32 17.38
N GLU A 16 12.62 25.07 17.40
CA GLU A 16 11.76 24.52 18.45
C GLU A 16 12.16 23.07 18.79
N LYS A 17 12.16 22.71 20.08
CA LYS A 17 12.31 21.32 20.50
C LYS A 17 11.00 20.57 20.33
N ILE A 18 11.07 19.38 19.74
CA ILE A 18 9.91 18.52 19.48
C ILE A 18 10.15 17.19 20.20
N PRO A 19 9.58 17.01 21.41
CA PRO A 19 9.75 15.79 22.18
C PRO A 19 9.27 14.52 21.46
N GLU A 20 8.21 14.62 20.66
CA GLU A 20 7.60 13.49 19.92
C GLU A 20 8.56 12.80 18.95
N VAL A 21 9.56 13.53 18.46
CA VAL A 21 10.59 13.00 17.56
C VAL A 21 11.98 12.97 18.19
N ASN A 22 12.08 13.21 19.51
CA ASN A 22 13.36 13.31 20.25
C ASN A 22 14.35 14.28 19.57
N GLY A 23 13.87 15.42 19.06
CA GLY A 23 14.68 16.26 18.20
C GLY A 23 14.40 17.76 18.31
N THR A 24 14.97 18.48 17.36
CA THR A 24 14.76 19.92 17.17
C THR A 24 14.26 20.17 15.76
N GLY A 25 13.15 20.87 15.63
CA GLY A 25 12.59 21.33 14.37
C GLY A 25 13.06 22.75 14.02
N TYR A 26 13.37 22.97 12.76
CA TYR A 26 13.73 24.28 12.23
C TYR A 26 12.89 24.59 10.99
N ILE A 27 12.31 25.79 10.93
CA ILE A 27 11.76 26.36 9.70
C ILE A 27 12.77 27.38 9.19
N LEU A 28 13.24 27.22 7.95
CA LEU A 28 14.18 28.14 7.32
C LEU A 28 13.63 28.64 5.98
N SER A 29 14.10 29.81 5.56
CA SER A 29 13.87 30.38 4.23
C SER A 29 15.20 30.69 3.57
N HIS A 30 15.39 30.21 2.35
CA HIS A 30 16.59 30.56 1.57
C HIS A 30 16.55 32.04 1.16
N LYS A 31 17.59 32.79 1.49
CA LYS A 31 17.58 34.26 1.37
C LYS A 31 17.35 34.76 -0.06
N LYS A 32 17.98 34.11 -1.04
CA LYS A 32 17.95 34.55 -2.43
C LYS A 32 16.64 34.10 -3.14
N THR A 33 16.24 32.88 -2.99
CA THR A 33 15.11 32.30 -3.77
C THR A 33 13.81 32.22 -2.99
N LYS A 34 13.86 32.36 -1.66
CA LYS A 34 12.73 32.13 -0.74
C LYS A 34 12.23 30.68 -0.75
N ALA A 35 13.09 29.73 -1.13
CA ALA A 35 12.80 28.30 -0.96
C ALA A 35 12.51 28.02 0.51
N ARG A 36 11.49 27.22 0.77
CA ARG A 36 11.04 26.83 2.10
C ARG A 36 11.79 25.59 2.52
N VAL A 37 12.29 25.58 3.75
CA VAL A 37 13.04 24.44 4.27
C VAL A 37 12.53 24.07 5.66
N LEU A 38 12.20 22.82 5.84
CA LEU A 38 11.85 22.19 7.10
C LEU A 38 12.92 21.18 7.48
N VAL A 39 13.49 21.30 8.68
CA VAL A 39 14.49 20.39 9.21
C VAL A 39 14.02 19.80 10.53
N ILE A 40 14.10 18.48 10.66
CA ILE A 40 13.91 17.75 11.91
C ILE A 40 15.23 17.03 12.23
N ALA A 41 16.02 17.63 13.08
CA ALA A 41 17.30 17.08 13.54
C ALA A 41 17.05 16.19 14.77
N ASN A 42 17.27 14.89 14.65
CA ASN A 42 17.10 13.89 15.70
C ASN A 42 18.13 12.76 15.57
N ASP A 43 17.94 11.66 16.32
CA ASP A 43 18.84 10.50 16.38
C ASP A 43 18.38 9.31 15.52
N ASP A 44 17.41 9.50 14.61
CA ASP A 44 16.96 8.45 13.72
C ASP A 44 17.99 8.19 12.60
N GLU A 45 18.52 6.98 12.55
CA GLU A 45 19.50 6.58 11.52
C GLU A 45 18.92 6.57 10.11
N ASN A 46 17.59 6.43 9.97
CA ASN A 46 16.91 6.42 8.67
C ASN A 46 16.63 7.85 8.18
N LYS A 47 17.62 8.39 7.52
CA LYS A 47 17.64 9.76 7.01
C LYS A 47 16.67 9.96 5.88
N VAL A 48 15.93 11.06 5.87
CA VAL A 48 14.96 11.39 4.82
C VAL A 48 15.26 12.75 4.21
N PHE A 49 15.28 12.81 2.91
CA PHE A 49 15.19 14.02 2.10
C PHE A 49 13.89 13.99 1.30
N ASN A 50 13.22 15.11 1.20
CA ASN A 50 12.10 15.28 0.27
C ASN A 50 12.13 16.69 -0.29
N ILE A 51 11.92 16.81 -1.61
CA ILE A 51 11.63 18.09 -2.25
C ILE A 51 10.27 18.01 -2.91
N GLY A 52 9.37 18.92 -2.56
CA GLY A 52 8.04 19.03 -3.12
C GLY A 52 7.77 20.38 -3.75
N PHE A 53 6.81 20.41 -4.66
CA PHE A 53 6.33 21.60 -5.34
C PHE A 53 4.79 21.63 -5.27
N ARG A 54 4.20 22.82 -5.11
CA ARG A 54 2.78 22.96 -5.44
C ARG A 54 2.63 22.89 -6.96
N THR A 55 1.83 21.95 -7.43
CA THR A 55 1.62 21.65 -8.84
C THR A 55 0.11 21.60 -9.18
N PRO A 56 -0.63 22.71 -8.98
CA PRO A 56 -2.06 22.72 -9.28
C PRO A 56 -2.31 22.44 -10.77
N PRO A 57 -3.11 21.38 -11.10
CA PRO A 57 -3.38 21.04 -12.50
C PRO A 57 -4.26 22.09 -13.17
N TYR A 58 -3.99 22.39 -14.46
CA TYR A 58 -4.77 23.35 -15.27
C TYR A 58 -6.01 22.71 -15.92
N ASP A 59 -5.89 21.41 -16.20
CA ASP A 59 -6.91 20.55 -16.81
C ASP A 59 -6.63 19.08 -16.50
N ASP A 60 -7.40 18.20 -17.09
CA ASP A 60 -7.34 16.75 -16.87
C ASP A 60 -6.23 16.04 -17.67
N SER A 61 -5.29 16.77 -18.29
CA SER A 61 -4.24 16.14 -19.13
C SER A 61 -3.14 15.43 -18.33
N GLY A 62 -3.15 15.49 -17.01
CA GLY A 62 -2.17 14.79 -16.15
C GLY A 62 -0.76 15.36 -16.20
N ILE A 63 -0.59 16.65 -16.54
CA ILE A 63 0.75 17.28 -16.62
C ILE A 63 1.58 17.07 -15.36
N PRO A 64 1.03 17.23 -14.11
CA PRO A 64 1.81 17.01 -12.90
C PRO A 64 2.40 15.60 -12.83
N HIS A 65 1.62 14.59 -13.15
CA HIS A 65 2.00 13.18 -13.11
C HIS A 65 3.00 12.82 -14.21
N ILE A 66 2.74 13.28 -15.45
CA ILE A 66 3.68 13.06 -16.56
C ILE A 66 5.04 13.73 -16.27
N LEU A 67 5.05 14.92 -15.63
CA LEU A 67 6.29 15.56 -15.19
C LEU A 67 6.98 14.82 -14.06
N GLU A 68 6.22 14.27 -13.11
CA GLU A 68 6.77 13.41 -12.03
C GLU A 68 7.66 12.32 -12.61
N HIS A 69 7.15 11.55 -13.57
CA HIS A 69 7.91 10.52 -14.29
C HIS A 69 9.07 11.12 -15.09
N SER A 70 8.78 12.14 -15.88
CA SER A 70 9.69 12.66 -16.90
C SER A 70 10.94 13.34 -16.34
N VAL A 71 10.87 14.03 -15.19
CA VAL A 71 12.04 14.68 -14.60
C VAL A 71 13.07 13.67 -14.11
N LEU A 72 12.65 12.44 -13.81
CA LEU A 72 13.52 11.34 -13.42
C LEU A 72 14.15 10.60 -14.61
N CYS A 73 13.87 11.02 -15.87
CA CYS A 73 14.42 10.45 -17.09
C CYS A 73 15.70 11.16 -17.55
N GLY A 74 16.60 11.48 -16.62
CA GLY A 74 17.89 12.11 -16.87
C GLY A 74 17.94 13.60 -16.57
N SER A 75 19.12 14.06 -16.24
CA SER A 75 19.37 15.43 -15.82
C SER A 75 20.75 15.94 -16.25
N ARG A 76 21.03 17.19 -15.98
CA ARG A 76 22.29 17.88 -16.31
C ARG A 76 23.53 17.12 -15.83
N LYS A 77 23.57 16.70 -14.56
CA LYS A 77 24.69 15.94 -13.96
C LYS A 77 24.64 14.46 -14.35
N TYR A 78 23.44 13.93 -14.52
CA TYR A 78 23.15 12.50 -14.68
C TYR A 78 22.38 12.26 -15.99
N PRO A 79 23.01 12.43 -17.17
CA PRO A 79 22.33 12.40 -18.47
C PRO A 79 22.04 10.98 -18.96
N VAL A 80 21.79 10.03 -18.08
CA VAL A 80 21.30 8.68 -18.39
C VAL A 80 19.80 8.72 -18.58
N LYS A 81 19.25 7.81 -19.38
CA LYS A 81 17.80 7.78 -19.67
C LYS A 81 16.93 7.48 -18.43
N ASP A 82 17.47 6.74 -17.47
CA ASP A 82 16.74 6.32 -16.29
C ASP A 82 17.66 6.27 -15.06
N PRO A 83 18.04 7.44 -14.50
CA PRO A 83 18.84 7.47 -13.27
C PRO A 83 18.12 6.84 -12.09
N PHE A 84 16.77 6.91 -12.06
CA PHE A 84 15.96 6.30 -11.02
C PHE A 84 16.17 4.78 -10.95
N VAL A 85 16.09 4.08 -12.09
CA VAL A 85 16.32 2.63 -12.14
C VAL A 85 17.77 2.30 -11.81
N GLU A 86 18.73 3.14 -12.19
CA GLU A 86 20.14 2.91 -11.82
C GLU A 86 20.38 3.03 -10.31
N LEU A 87 19.72 4.00 -9.65
CA LEU A 87 19.74 4.10 -8.18
C LEU A 87 19.02 2.93 -7.52
N ALA A 88 17.84 2.56 -8.00
CA ALA A 88 17.09 1.42 -7.47
C ALA A 88 17.88 0.10 -7.53
N LYS A 89 18.75 -0.06 -8.55
CA LYS A 89 19.67 -1.21 -8.68
C LYS A 89 20.85 -1.15 -7.72
N GLY A 90 21.36 0.03 -7.40
CA GLY A 90 22.69 0.20 -6.82
C GLY A 90 22.79 1.11 -5.60
N SER A 91 21.74 1.30 -4.84
CA SER A 91 21.66 2.12 -3.64
C SER A 91 21.22 1.28 -2.43
N LEU A 92 21.56 1.74 -1.22
CA LEU A 92 21.04 1.20 0.05
C LEU A 92 19.79 1.95 0.51
N ASN A 93 19.01 2.44 -0.44
CA ASN A 93 17.81 3.19 -0.13
C ASN A 93 16.84 2.36 0.72
N THR A 94 16.23 3.03 1.68
CA THR A 94 15.12 2.50 2.47
C THR A 94 13.79 2.99 1.90
N PHE A 95 13.83 4.04 1.10
CA PHE A 95 12.74 4.54 0.28
C PHE A 95 13.28 5.33 -0.92
N LEU A 96 12.70 5.08 -2.08
CA LEU A 96 13.02 5.73 -3.34
C LEU A 96 11.76 5.78 -4.19
N ASN A 97 11.15 6.95 -4.36
CA ASN A 97 9.94 7.13 -5.17
C ASN A 97 9.75 8.59 -5.56
N ALA A 98 8.73 8.86 -6.37
CA ALA A 98 8.10 10.16 -6.57
C ALA A 98 6.59 9.98 -6.44
N MET A 99 5.85 11.01 -6.10
CA MET A 99 4.39 10.93 -5.88
C MET A 99 3.70 12.22 -6.29
N THR A 100 2.65 12.08 -7.10
CA THR A 100 1.75 13.17 -7.47
C THR A 100 0.44 13.05 -6.71
N TYR A 101 0.08 14.14 -6.04
CA TYR A 101 -1.18 14.34 -5.35
C TYR A 101 -2.04 15.36 -6.10
N SER A 102 -3.23 15.65 -5.62
CA SER A 102 -4.17 16.58 -6.29
C SER A 102 -3.62 18.00 -6.46
N ASP A 103 -2.65 18.44 -5.64
CA ASP A 103 -2.12 19.81 -5.65
C ASP A 103 -0.60 19.93 -5.46
N LYS A 104 0.10 18.81 -5.27
CA LYS A 104 1.54 18.75 -5.02
C LYS A 104 2.17 17.56 -5.71
N THR A 105 3.45 17.71 -6.06
CA THR A 105 4.31 16.61 -6.50
C THR A 105 5.54 16.60 -5.63
N VAL A 106 5.88 15.44 -5.06
CA VAL A 106 6.96 15.27 -4.07
C VAL A 106 7.95 14.20 -4.53
N TYR A 107 9.21 14.38 -4.17
CA TYR A 107 10.33 13.55 -4.55
C TYR A 107 11.11 13.11 -3.31
N PRO A 108 10.60 12.13 -2.55
CA PRO A 108 11.22 11.66 -1.33
C PRO A 108 12.24 10.55 -1.58
N VAL A 109 13.34 10.60 -0.81
CA VAL A 109 14.32 9.52 -0.70
C VAL A 109 14.70 9.30 0.75
N ALA A 110 15.08 8.07 1.10
CA ALA A 110 15.58 7.74 2.43
C ALA A 110 16.69 6.69 2.38
N SER A 111 17.65 6.81 3.29
CA SER A 111 18.73 5.83 3.47
C SER A 111 19.30 5.89 4.88
N CYS A 112 19.69 4.74 5.43
CA CYS A 112 20.48 4.68 6.68
C CYS A 112 21.97 4.98 6.44
N ASN A 113 22.47 4.87 5.21
CA ASN A 113 23.84 5.14 4.84
C ASN A 113 24.01 6.63 4.44
N GLU A 114 24.90 7.36 5.10
CA GLU A 114 25.08 8.80 4.86
C GLU A 114 25.52 9.12 3.42
N LYS A 115 26.50 8.39 2.88
CA LYS A 115 26.98 8.57 1.51
C LYS A 115 25.92 8.27 0.47
N ASP A 116 25.11 7.24 0.71
CA ASP A 116 23.99 6.89 -0.16
C ASP A 116 22.91 7.95 -0.12
N PHE A 117 22.58 8.45 1.07
CA PHE A 117 21.64 9.55 1.26
C PHE A 117 22.07 10.80 0.48
N GLU A 118 23.34 11.22 0.57
CA GLU A 118 23.89 12.35 -0.17
C GLU A 118 23.79 12.14 -1.69
N ASN A 119 24.11 10.93 -2.17
CA ASN A 119 23.97 10.55 -3.57
C ASN A 119 22.53 10.65 -4.06
N LEU A 120 21.59 10.12 -3.29
CA LEU A 120 20.15 10.14 -3.64
C LEU A 120 19.62 11.57 -3.66
N MET A 121 19.97 12.37 -2.67
CA MET A 121 19.57 13.79 -2.58
C MET A 121 20.10 14.59 -3.77
N ASP A 122 21.38 14.42 -4.16
CA ASP A 122 21.97 15.14 -5.27
C ASP A 122 21.32 14.79 -6.61
N VAL A 123 21.07 13.49 -6.86
CA VAL A 123 20.40 13.03 -8.09
C VAL A 123 18.99 13.62 -8.18
N TYR A 124 18.23 13.62 -7.08
CA TYR A 124 16.86 14.14 -7.09
C TYR A 124 16.79 15.66 -7.23
N LEU A 125 17.71 16.38 -6.59
CA LEU A 125 17.80 17.84 -6.77
C LEU A 125 18.16 18.21 -8.21
N ASP A 126 19.11 17.51 -8.85
CA ASP A 126 19.48 17.79 -10.23
C ASP A 126 18.35 17.41 -11.20
N ALA A 127 17.65 16.30 -10.94
CA ALA A 127 16.50 15.86 -11.73
C ALA A 127 15.36 16.88 -11.74
N VAL A 128 14.95 17.40 -10.59
CA VAL A 128 13.80 18.33 -10.53
C VAL A 128 14.12 19.72 -11.04
N PHE A 129 15.38 20.21 -10.89
CA PHE A 129 15.76 21.56 -11.32
C PHE A 129 16.35 21.62 -12.73
N TYR A 130 17.00 20.57 -13.21
CA TYR A 130 17.71 20.53 -14.48
C TYR A 130 17.45 19.24 -15.28
N PRO A 131 16.17 18.84 -15.48
CA PRO A 131 15.85 17.63 -16.23
C PRO A 131 16.15 17.75 -17.72
N ASN A 132 16.43 16.63 -18.35
CA ASN A 132 16.72 16.54 -19.80
C ASN A 132 15.49 16.68 -20.71
N ILE A 133 14.31 16.93 -20.15
CA ILE A 133 13.04 17.09 -20.89
C ILE A 133 13.06 18.21 -21.94
N TYR A 134 13.99 19.16 -21.82
CA TYR A 134 14.17 20.26 -22.76
C TYR A 134 14.97 19.88 -24.00
N GLU A 135 15.80 18.85 -23.88
CA GLU A 135 16.71 18.38 -24.91
C GLU A 135 16.15 17.16 -25.66
N HIS A 136 15.31 16.35 -24.95
CA HIS A 136 14.77 15.07 -25.45
C HIS A 136 13.25 15.07 -25.42
N THR A 137 12.62 15.31 -26.58
CA THR A 137 11.15 15.24 -26.69
C THR A 137 10.59 13.84 -26.53
N GLU A 138 11.43 12.82 -26.72
CA GLU A 138 11.13 11.41 -26.55
C GLU A 138 10.69 11.08 -25.12
N ILE A 139 11.19 11.82 -24.12
CA ILE A 139 10.83 11.60 -22.71
C ILE A 139 9.33 11.79 -22.49
N MET A 140 8.78 12.93 -22.92
CA MET A 140 7.32 13.17 -22.79
C MET A 140 6.51 12.18 -23.61
N ARG A 141 6.99 11.77 -24.78
CA ARG A 141 6.30 10.78 -25.63
C ARG A 141 6.33 9.38 -25.01
N GLN A 142 7.41 9.00 -24.33
CA GLN A 142 7.52 7.73 -23.60
C GLN A 142 6.68 7.73 -22.33
N GLU A 143 6.90 8.72 -21.46
CA GLU A 143 6.27 8.75 -20.14
C GLU A 143 4.82 9.22 -20.19
N GLY A 144 4.50 10.19 -21.04
CA GLY A 144 3.15 10.73 -21.15
C GLY A 144 2.27 9.95 -22.13
N TRP A 145 2.34 10.35 -23.41
CA TRP A 145 1.56 9.71 -24.46
C TRP A 145 2.14 9.99 -25.84
N HIS A 146 1.84 9.08 -26.79
CA HIS A 146 2.15 9.26 -28.22
C HIS A 146 1.15 8.49 -29.10
N TYR A 147 1.08 8.86 -30.38
CA TYR A 147 0.47 8.01 -31.38
C TYR A 147 1.44 6.86 -31.73
N GLU A 148 0.95 5.64 -31.69
CA GLU A 148 1.71 4.47 -32.14
C GLU A 148 1.08 3.88 -33.41
N LEU A 149 1.90 3.76 -34.47
CA LEU A 149 1.53 3.18 -35.77
C LEU A 149 2.71 2.37 -36.31
N GLU A 150 2.60 1.04 -36.29
CA GLU A 150 3.68 0.13 -36.74
C GLU A 150 3.89 0.16 -38.25
N THR A 151 2.81 0.18 -39.01
CA THR A 151 2.79 0.28 -40.47
C THR A 151 1.63 1.17 -40.91
N VAL A 152 1.71 1.73 -42.11
CA VAL A 152 0.65 2.61 -42.65
C VAL A 152 -0.73 1.91 -42.65
N GLU A 153 -0.77 0.59 -42.85
CA GLU A 153 -2.01 -0.21 -42.85
C GLU A 153 -2.46 -0.60 -41.43
N GLY A 154 -1.53 -0.52 -40.43
CA GLY A 154 -1.79 -0.92 -39.03
C GLY A 154 -2.87 -0.09 -38.35
N GLU A 155 -3.26 -0.48 -37.17
CA GLU A 155 -4.16 0.26 -36.29
C GLU A 155 -3.38 1.41 -35.62
N LEU A 156 -3.95 2.62 -35.65
CA LEU A 156 -3.42 3.76 -34.88
C LEU A 156 -3.95 3.69 -33.45
N ILE A 157 -3.06 3.70 -32.47
CA ILE A 157 -3.42 3.67 -31.05
C ILE A 157 -2.74 4.79 -30.28
N TYR A 158 -3.27 5.08 -29.09
CA TYR A 158 -2.55 5.84 -28.06
C TYR A 158 -1.67 4.89 -27.22
N ASN A 159 -0.46 5.33 -26.90
CA ASN A 159 0.44 4.59 -26.00
C ASN A 159 1.26 5.59 -25.16
N GLY A 160 1.79 5.15 -24.03
CA GLY A 160 2.60 5.91 -23.07
C GLY A 160 2.46 5.37 -21.67
N VAL A 161 3.49 5.56 -20.83
CA VAL A 161 3.52 4.96 -19.48
C VAL A 161 2.37 5.48 -18.64
N VAL A 162 2.26 6.80 -18.42
CA VAL A 162 1.19 7.41 -17.62
C VAL A 162 -0.19 7.21 -18.27
N PHE A 163 -0.30 7.28 -19.61
CA PHE A 163 -1.56 7.00 -20.28
C PHE A 163 -2.09 5.60 -19.95
N ASN A 164 -1.23 4.58 -20.05
CA ASN A 164 -1.61 3.20 -19.76
C ASN A 164 -1.88 2.98 -18.26
N GLU A 165 -1.09 3.60 -17.39
CA GLU A 165 -1.28 3.56 -15.95
C GLU A 165 -2.64 4.10 -15.55
N MET A 166 -3.00 5.30 -16.04
CA MET A 166 -4.27 5.93 -15.73
C MET A 166 -5.45 5.18 -16.34
N LYS A 167 -5.31 4.59 -17.54
CA LYS A 167 -6.31 3.69 -18.11
C LYS A 167 -6.55 2.48 -17.19
N GLY A 168 -5.48 1.95 -16.59
CA GLY A 168 -5.56 0.89 -15.58
C GLY A 168 -6.16 1.36 -14.25
N ALA A 169 -5.79 2.54 -13.74
CA ALA A 169 -6.32 3.10 -12.50
C ALA A 169 -7.83 3.37 -12.60
N PHE A 170 -8.27 3.97 -13.71
CA PHE A 170 -9.69 4.25 -13.95
C PHE A 170 -10.53 3.01 -14.33
N SER A 171 -9.94 1.82 -14.36
CA SER A 171 -10.73 0.59 -14.37
C SER A 171 -11.30 0.22 -12.99
N SER A 172 -10.81 0.85 -11.90
CA SER A 172 -11.38 0.72 -10.55
C SER A 172 -12.58 1.66 -10.38
N PRO A 173 -13.78 1.14 -10.00
CA PRO A 173 -14.94 1.98 -9.69
C PRO A 173 -14.68 2.94 -8.52
N GLU A 174 -13.96 2.51 -7.49
CA GLU A 174 -13.62 3.35 -6.34
C GLU A 174 -12.73 4.53 -6.75
N GLN A 175 -11.73 4.32 -7.60
CA GLN A 175 -10.88 5.41 -8.11
C GLN A 175 -11.70 6.43 -8.90
N GLN A 176 -12.62 5.96 -9.76
CA GLN A 176 -13.55 6.84 -10.49
C GLN A 176 -14.43 7.62 -9.52
N MET A 177 -14.94 6.97 -8.48
CA MET A 177 -15.82 7.57 -7.47
C MET A 177 -15.13 8.74 -6.74
N TYR A 178 -13.95 8.50 -6.16
CA TYR A 178 -13.23 9.53 -5.40
C TYR A 178 -12.78 10.69 -6.29
N SER A 179 -12.28 10.42 -7.49
CA SER A 179 -11.93 11.45 -8.48
C SER A 179 -13.15 12.35 -8.81
N LYS A 180 -14.33 11.74 -9.02
CA LYS A 180 -15.56 12.50 -9.32
C LYS A 180 -16.06 13.30 -8.12
N ILE A 181 -15.98 12.74 -6.91
CA ILE A 181 -16.36 13.44 -5.68
C ILE A 181 -15.52 14.70 -5.50
N GLU A 182 -14.19 14.59 -5.57
CA GLU A 182 -13.28 15.72 -5.42
C GLU A 182 -13.56 16.81 -6.48
N LYS A 183 -13.63 16.42 -7.76
CA LYS A 183 -13.89 17.33 -8.89
C LYS A 183 -15.21 18.09 -8.76
N LEU A 184 -16.27 17.41 -8.35
CA LEU A 184 -17.60 18.00 -8.27
C LEU A 184 -17.79 18.85 -7.02
N LEU A 185 -17.21 18.46 -5.89
CA LEU A 185 -17.27 19.22 -4.64
C LEU A 185 -16.43 20.49 -4.67
N LEU A 186 -15.26 20.45 -5.33
CA LEU A 186 -14.28 21.53 -5.34
C LEU A 186 -14.13 22.18 -6.73
N ALA A 187 -15.26 22.33 -7.44
CA ALA A 187 -15.35 22.67 -8.86
C ALA A 187 -14.76 24.05 -9.26
N ASP A 188 -14.61 24.99 -8.31
CA ASP A 188 -14.04 26.33 -8.57
C ASP A 188 -12.55 26.41 -8.16
N THR A 189 -11.93 25.27 -7.88
CA THR A 189 -10.53 25.14 -7.46
C THR A 189 -9.74 24.29 -8.46
N PRO A 190 -8.40 24.19 -8.35
CA PRO A 190 -7.61 23.25 -9.17
C PRO A 190 -8.04 21.77 -9.02
N TYR A 191 -8.65 21.39 -7.90
CA TYR A 191 -9.14 20.03 -7.65
C TYR A 191 -10.28 19.58 -8.59
N LYS A 192 -10.87 20.48 -9.36
CA LYS A 192 -11.79 20.11 -10.46
C LYS A 192 -11.12 19.28 -11.56
N ASN A 193 -9.81 19.27 -11.60
CA ASN A 193 -9.00 18.61 -12.60
C ASN A 193 -8.30 17.38 -12.00
N GLU A 194 -8.12 16.35 -12.82
CA GLU A 194 -7.39 15.14 -12.45
C GLU A 194 -5.88 15.33 -12.58
N SER A 195 -5.15 15.42 -11.47
CA SER A 195 -3.69 15.62 -11.49
C SER A 195 -2.95 14.43 -12.09
N GLY A 196 -3.49 13.22 -11.87
CA GLY A 196 -2.97 11.98 -12.46
C GLY A 196 -3.22 11.89 -13.97
N GLY A 197 -4.26 12.55 -14.46
CA GLY A 197 -4.68 12.58 -15.86
C GLY A 197 -5.87 11.65 -16.15
N ASP A 198 -6.88 12.21 -16.81
CA ASP A 198 -7.98 11.43 -17.39
C ASP A 198 -7.51 10.82 -18.71
N PRO A 199 -7.62 9.50 -18.94
CA PRO A 199 -7.19 8.87 -20.20
C PRO A 199 -7.78 9.49 -21.46
N ALA A 200 -8.99 10.06 -21.38
CA ALA A 200 -9.60 10.77 -22.49
C ALA A 200 -8.97 12.14 -22.77
N ALA A 201 -8.35 12.77 -21.75
CA ALA A 201 -7.76 14.09 -21.82
C ALA A 201 -6.23 14.08 -21.98
N ILE A 202 -5.52 13.08 -21.47
CA ILE A 202 -4.06 12.94 -21.58
C ILE A 202 -3.59 13.18 -23.03
N PRO A 203 -4.23 12.61 -24.10
CA PRO A 203 -3.80 12.83 -25.47
C PRO A 203 -4.00 14.26 -26.02
N THR A 204 -4.43 15.20 -25.20
CA THR A 204 -4.51 16.62 -25.54
C THR A 204 -3.28 17.42 -25.11
N LEU A 205 -2.37 16.81 -24.32
CA LEU A 205 -1.17 17.47 -23.85
C LEU A 205 -0.15 17.65 -24.97
N SER A 206 0.29 18.90 -25.17
CA SER A 206 1.37 19.23 -26.10
C SER A 206 2.71 19.36 -25.36
N GLN A 207 3.82 19.14 -26.09
CA GLN A 207 5.19 19.35 -25.60
C GLN A 207 5.40 20.76 -25.04
N GLU A 208 4.85 21.78 -25.67
CA GLU A 208 5.00 23.18 -25.23
C GLU A 208 4.36 23.38 -23.84
N ARG A 209 3.11 22.93 -23.66
CA ARG A 209 2.40 23.04 -22.38
C ARG A 209 3.10 22.27 -21.28
N PHE A 210 3.61 21.08 -21.59
CA PHE A 210 4.38 20.25 -20.69
C PHE A 210 5.63 20.98 -20.17
N LEU A 211 6.45 21.56 -21.08
CA LEU A 211 7.65 22.32 -20.72
C LEU A 211 7.31 23.62 -19.95
N ASP A 212 6.22 24.31 -20.31
CA ASP A 212 5.80 25.54 -19.64
C ASP A 212 5.37 25.28 -18.20
N PHE A 213 4.73 24.14 -17.91
CA PHE A 213 4.36 23.76 -16.57
C PHE A 213 5.60 23.54 -15.69
N HIS A 214 6.61 22.81 -16.20
CA HIS A 214 7.88 22.66 -15.50
C HIS A 214 8.55 24.01 -15.24
N ARG A 215 8.70 24.86 -16.27
CA ARG A 215 9.29 26.21 -16.13
C ARG A 215 8.59 27.04 -15.07
N LYS A 216 7.27 26.89 -14.92
CA LYS A 216 6.49 27.65 -13.97
C LYS A 216 6.64 27.14 -12.56
N TYR A 217 6.45 25.84 -12.33
CA TYR A 217 6.25 25.30 -10.99
C TYR A 217 7.52 24.66 -10.38
N TYR A 218 8.43 24.11 -11.18
CA TYR A 218 9.67 23.49 -10.71
C TYR A 218 10.78 24.51 -10.53
N HIS A 219 10.58 25.39 -9.57
CA HIS A 219 11.49 26.49 -9.27
C HIS A 219 11.70 26.61 -7.75
N PRO A 220 12.91 26.95 -7.26
CA PRO A 220 13.15 27.05 -5.83
C PRO A 220 12.16 27.94 -5.07
N SER A 221 11.65 29.01 -5.69
CA SER A 221 10.65 29.90 -5.04
C SER A 221 9.30 29.22 -4.79
N ASN A 222 9.03 28.06 -5.41
CA ASN A 222 7.84 27.23 -5.20
C ASN A 222 8.15 25.93 -4.46
N SER A 223 9.42 25.68 -4.09
CA SER A 223 9.83 24.43 -3.49
C SER A 223 9.63 24.40 -1.96
N TYR A 224 9.45 23.18 -1.46
CA TYR A 224 9.37 22.79 -0.06
C TYR A 224 10.41 21.68 0.14
N ILE A 225 11.48 21.98 0.86
CA ILE A 225 12.59 21.05 1.11
C ILE A 225 12.49 20.53 2.53
N TYR A 226 12.51 19.23 2.72
CA TYR A 226 12.44 18.57 4.01
C TYR A 226 13.66 17.69 4.25
N LEU A 227 14.27 17.83 5.42
CA LEU A 227 15.39 17.02 5.92
C LEU A 227 15.05 16.46 7.30
N TYR A 228 15.29 15.17 7.50
CA TYR A 228 15.00 14.47 8.75
C TYR A 228 16.10 13.46 9.08
N GLY A 229 16.41 13.31 10.37
CA GLY A 229 17.24 12.23 10.88
C GLY A 229 18.58 12.69 11.48
N ASP A 230 19.46 11.71 11.72
CA ASP A 230 20.83 11.92 12.23
C ASP A 230 21.75 12.32 11.06
N LEU A 231 21.77 13.63 10.77
CA LEU A 231 22.49 14.25 9.67
C LEU A 231 23.35 15.43 10.15
N ASP A 232 24.46 15.72 9.47
CA ASP A 232 25.09 17.03 9.55
C ASP A 232 24.26 18.05 8.74
N MET A 233 23.19 18.55 9.35
CA MET A 233 22.23 19.47 8.70
C MET A 233 22.91 20.73 8.16
N TYR A 234 24.02 21.19 8.76
CA TYR A 234 24.79 22.30 8.21
C TYR A 234 25.41 21.94 6.85
N LYS A 235 26.04 20.78 6.75
CA LYS A 235 26.67 20.28 5.52
C LYS A 235 25.66 20.15 4.39
N GLU A 236 24.52 19.54 4.68
CA GLU A 236 23.48 19.30 3.69
C GLU A 236 22.86 20.61 3.17
N LEU A 237 22.52 21.53 4.07
CA LEU A 237 21.96 22.82 3.70
C LEU A 237 22.96 23.72 2.93
N ASP A 238 24.23 23.70 3.33
CA ASP A 238 25.31 24.42 2.64
C ASP A 238 25.52 23.86 1.22
N TYR A 239 25.41 22.54 1.05
CA TYR A 239 25.47 21.86 -0.24
C TYR A 239 24.27 22.27 -1.13
N ILE A 240 23.05 22.16 -0.63
CA ILE A 240 21.82 22.53 -1.34
C ILE A 240 21.87 23.99 -1.80
N ASP A 241 22.32 24.92 -0.93
CA ASP A 241 22.48 26.33 -1.29
C ASP A 241 23.47 26.49 -2.45
N LYS A 242 24.70 25.97 -2.31
CA LYS A 242 25.81 26.24 -3.24
C LYS A 242 25.61 25.57 -4.60
N GLU A 243 25.15 24.33 -4.60
CA GLU A 243 25.02 23.54 -5.82
C GLU A 243 23.75 23.84 -6.61
N TYR A 244 22.67 24.25 -5.91
CA TYR A 244 21.37 24.41 -6.54
C TYR A 244 20.73 25.78 -6.31
N LEU A 245 20.37 26.15 -5.09
CA LEU A 245 19.49 27.28 -4.84
C LEU A 245 20.11 28.63 -5.22
N SER A 246 21.42 28.82 -4.97
CA SER A 246 22.14 30.06 -5.30
C SER A 246 22.22 30.36 -6.79
N SER A 247 21.95 29.37 -7.65
CA SER A 247 21.92 29.55 -9.12
C SER A 247 20.65 30.22 -9.62
N PHE A 248 19.64 30.32 -8.79
CA PHE A 248 18.33 30.91 -9.13
C PHE A 248 18.15 32.26 -8.44
N ASP A 249 17.33 33.11 -9.06
CA ASP A 249 16.83 34.33 -8.46
C ASP A 249 15.40 34.12 -7.94
N TYR A 250 14.93 34.96 -7.02
CA TYR A 250 13.54 34.94 -6.59
C TYR A 250 12.60 35.20 -7.77
N ARG A 251 11.55 34.41 -7.87
CA ARG A 251 10.43 34.60 -8.81
C ARG A 251 9.10 34.43 -8.07
N GLU A 252 8.20 35.38 -8.25
CA GLU A 252 6.84 35.22 -7.79
C GLU A 252 6.13 34.17 -8.64
N ILE A 253 5.57 33.12 -8.00
CA ILE A 253 4.89 32.01 -8.68
C ILE A 253 3.49 31.90 -8.10
N ASP A 254 2.50 32.10 -8.94
CA ASP A 254 1.11 31.86 -8.62
C ASP A 254 0.82 30.35 -8.65
N SER A 255 0.96 29.72 -7.48
CA SER A 255 0.65 28.30 -7.23
C SER A 255 -0.31 28.11 -6.07
N ALA A 256 -0.88 29.19 -5.54
CA ALA A 256 -1.79 29.14 -4.43
C ALA A 256 -3.05 28.33 -4.76
N ILE A 257 -3.44 27.46 -3.84
CA ILE A 257 -4.65 26.66 -3.98
C ILE A 257 -5.85 27.51 -3.54
N ALA A 258 -6.81 27.71 -4.43
CA ALA A 258 -8.04 28.43 -4.13
C ALA A 258 -8.92 27.66 -3.15
N VAL A 259 -9.79 28.37 -2.44
CA VAL A 259 -10.81 27.79 -1.54
C VAL A 259 -12.15 27.80 -2.26
N GLN A 260 -12.82 26.65 -2.29
CA GLN A 260 -14.17 26.52 -2.80
C GLN A 260 -15.16 27.21 -1.85
N THR A 261 -16.01 28.04 -2.37
CA THR A 261 -17.12 28.65 -1.60
C THR A 261 -18.18 27.58 -1.31
N ALA A 262 -18.67 27.56 -0.07
CA ALA A 262 -19.73 26.64 0.33
C ALA A 262 -21.01 26.82 -0.53
N TYR A 263 -21.68 25.72 -0.80
CA TYR A 263 -22.92 25.68 -1.55
C TYR A 263 -24.13 26.08 -0.67
N GLU A 264 -25.09 26.75 -1.23
CA GLU A 264 -26.36 27.08 -0.53
C GLU A 264 -27.20 25.83 -0.27
N GLN A 265 -27.05 24.79 -1.09
CA GLN A 265 -27.73 23.50 -0.97
C GLN A 265 -26.79 22.39 -1.38
N MET A 266 -26.94 21.21 -0.77
CA MET A 266 -26.21 20.01 -1.20
C MET A 266 -26.49 19.72 -2.67
N LYS A 267 -25.41 19.36 -3.37
CA LYS A 267 -25.50 18.85 -4.75
C LYS A 267 -26.08 17.44 -4.78
N ASP A 268 -26.67 17.08 -5.91
CA ASP A 268 -27.20 15.75 -6.19
C ASP A 268 -26.74 15.35 -7.60
N GLU A 269 -25.73 14.48 -7.67
CA GLU A 269 -25.04 14.16 -8.91
C GLU A 269 -24.98 12.65 -9.13
N SER A 270 -24.83 12.22 -10.38
CA SER A 270 -24.66 10.81 -10.67
C SER A 270 -23.89 10.57 -11.97
N CYS A 271 -23.22 9.41 -12.05
CA CYS A 271 -22.62 8.93 -13.29
C CYS A 271 -22.82 7.42 -13.45
N PHE A 272 -22.33 6.88 -14.58
CA PHE A 272 -22.27 5.45 -14.82
C PHE A 272 -20.82 4.96 -14.72
N TYR A 273 -20.66 3.68 -14.32
CA TYR A 273 -19.39 2.94 -14.40
C TYR A 273 -19.62 1.59 -15.06
N SER A 274 -18.57 0.97 -15.58
CA SER A 274 -18.68 -0.28 -16.31
C SER A 274 -18.76 -1.48 -15.38
N ILE A 275 -19.63 -2.40 -15.71
CA ILE A 275 -19.64 -3.77 -15.17
C ILE A 275 -19.59 -4.77 -16.33
N ALA A 276 -19.23 -6.02 -16.04
CA ALA A 276 -19.17 -7.07 -17.06
C ALA A 276 -20.56 -7.41 -17.63
N GLU A 277 -20.61 -7.85 -18.87
CA GLU A 277 -21.87 -8.17 -19.59
C GLU A 277 -22.73 -9.22 -18.89
N ASN A 278 -22.09 -10.16 -18.20
CA ASN A 278 -22.74 -11.28 -17.49
C ASN A 278 -23.12 -10.93 -16.04
N GLU A 279 -22.68 -9.80 -15.49
CA GLU A 279 -23.04 -9.36 -14.13
C GLU A 279 -24.47 -8.80 -14.09
N SER A 280 -25.08 -8.84 -12.91
CA SER A 280 -26.37 -8.19 -12.67
C SER A 280 -26.14 -6.70 -12.39
N GLU A 281 -27.03 -5.83 -12.83
CA GLU A 281 -27.06 -4.43 -12.41
C GLU A 281 -27.69 -4.23 -11.03
N GLU A 282 -28.36 -5.27 -10.49
CA GLU A 282 -28.89 -5.26 -9.13
C GLU A 282 -27.75 -5.41 -8.12
N ASN A 283 -27.80 -4.66 -7.03
CA ASN A 283 -26.79 -4.63 -5.96
C ASN A 283 -25.38 -4.28 -6.47
N GLN A 284 -25.29 -3.28 -7.36
CA GLN A 284 -24.01 -2.82 -7.92
C GLN A 284 -23.89 -1.29 -7.88
N THR A 285 -24.83 -0.58 -7.23
CA THR A 285 -24.80 0.87 -7.16
C THR A 285 -23.94 1.32 -5.98
N PHE A 286 -23.10 2.33 -6.20
CA PHE A 286 -22.46 3.07 -5.10
C PHE A 286 -23.33 4.28 -4.74
N LEU A 287 -23.66 4.40 -3.46
CA LEU A 287 -24.34 5.57 -2.88
C LEU A 287 -23.34 6.29 -1.99
N THR A 288 -23.14 7.58 -2.18
CA THR A 288 -22.19 8.33 -1.37
C THR A 288 -22.80 9.61 -0.80
N TYR A 289 -22.44 9.95 0.43
CA TYR A 289 -22.79 11.17 1.13
C TYR A 289 -21.50 11.90 1.51
N ASN A 290 -21.22 13.04 0.88
CA ASN A 290 -19.92 13.70 0.92
C ASN A 290 -20.08 15.12 1.45
N MET A 291 -19.23 15.51 2.39
CA MET A 291 -19.25 16.80 3.04
C MET A 291 -17.88 17.45 3.08
N VAL A 292 -17.76 18.71 2.68
CA VAL A 292 -16.57 19.51 2.97
C VAL A 292 -16.70 20.04 4.39
N VAL A 293 -15.86 19.56 5.31
CA VAL A 293 -16.07 19.77 6.74
C VAL A 293 -15.15 20.82 7.37
N GLY A 294 -14.07 21.21 6.67
CA GLY A 294 -13.15 22.19 7.22
C GLY A 294 -11.94 22.46 6.34
N SER A 295 -10.84 22.78 6.99
CA SER A 295 -9.53 23.01 6.38
C SER A 295 -8.47 22.18 7.08
N SER A 296 -7.52 21.62 6.32
CA SER A 296 -6.37 20.91 6.87
C SER A 296 -5.50 21.80 7.79
N LEU A 297 -5.63 23.13 7.71
CA LEU A 297 -4.98 24.06 8.63
C LEU A 297 -5.56 24.04 10.06
N ASP A 298 -6.78 23.55 10.25
CA ASP A 298 -7.36 23.32 11.58
C ASP A 298 -6.99 21.93 12.08
N LYS A 299 -5.77 21.81 12.61
CA LYS A 299 -5.19 20.58 13.10
C LYS A 299 -6.08 19.85 14.13
N LYS A 300 -6.63 20.59 15.09
CA LYS A 300 -7.49 20.01 16.12
C LYS A 300 -8.77 19.42 15.50
N GLN A 301 -9.40 20.15 14.57
CA GLN A 301 -10.58 19.66 13.87
C GLN A 301 -10.25 18.44 12.99
N SER A 302 -9.11 18.45 12.27
CA SER A 302 -8.71 17.32 11.42
C SER A 302 -8.50 16.05 12.27
N VAL A 303 -7.76 16.12 13.38
CA VAL A 303 -7.57 15.00 14.30
C VAL A 303 -8.92 14.55 14.91
N ALA A 304 -9.78 15.51 15.30
CA ALA A 304 -11.11 15.19 15.83
C ALA A 304 -12.02 14.51 14.81
N MET A 305 -11.94 14.90 13.53
CA MET A 305 -12.71 14.26 12.44
C MET A 305 -12.24 12.84 12.15
N ASN A 306 -10.94 12.57 12.16
CA ASN A 306 -10.39 11.20 12.06
C ASN A 306 -10.88 10.31 13.23
N ILE A 307 -10.85 10.84 14.45
CA ILE A 307 -11.35 10.14 15.64
C ILE A 307 -12.85 9.89 15.52
N LEU A 308 -13.60 10.89 15.04
CA LEU A 308 -15.04 10.79 14.85
C LEU A 308 -15.41 9.77 13.78
N GLU A 309 -14.72 9.78 12.63
CA GLU A 309 -14.88 8.77 11.58
C GLU A 309 -14.77 7.36 12.16
N TYR A 310 -13.67 7.09 12.85
CA TYR A 310 -13.46 5.81 13.50
C TYR A 310 -14.59 5.45 14.47
N ALA A 311 -14.98 6.37 15.33
CA ALA A 311 -15.97 6.13 16.37
C ALA A 311 -17.41 5.89 15.83
N ILE A 312 -17.78 6.53 14.70
CA ILE A 312 -19.14 6.41 14.14
C ILE A 312 -19.24 5.41 12.98
N MET A 313 -18.10 5.06 12.32
CA MET A 313 -18.11 4.19 11.14
C MET A 313 -17.21 2.98 11.24
N ASP A 314 -15.97 3.07 11.77
CA ASP A 314 -14.98 2.00 11.65
C ASP A 314 -14.92 1.09 12.87
N ALA A 315 -15.12 1.64 14.06
CA ALA A 315 -15.06 0.85 15.29
C ALA A 315 -16.15 -0.25 15.29
N PRO A 316 -15.85 -1.45 15.79
CA PRO A 316 -16.87 -2.48 15.95
C PRO A 316 -18.09 -1.96 16.73
N GLY A 317 -19.26 -2.01 16.10
CA GLY A 317 -20.49 -1.48 16.67
C GLY A 317 -20.69 0.03 16.48
N ALA A 318 -19.88 0.66 15.67
CA ALA A 318 -20.03 2.06 15.30
C ALA A 318 -21.49 2.41 14.90
N PRO A 319 -22.09 3.43 15.51
CA PRO A 319 -23.55 3.63 15.46
C PRO A 319 -24.08 3.92 14.06
N LEU A 320 -23.38 4.67 13.24
CA LEU A 320 -23.82 5.01 11.89
C LEU A 320 -23.68 3.82 10.94
N LYS A 321 -22.53 3.10 11.01
CA LYS A 321 -22.36 1.85 10.26
C LYS A 321 -23.47 0.85 10.61
N LYS A 322 -23.74 0.68 11.91
CA LYS A 322 -24.79 -0.22 12.39
C LYS A 322 -26.17 0.18 11.87
N ALA A 323 -26.51 1.47 11.88
CA ALA A 323 -27.80 1.95 11.39
C ALA A 323 -28.01 1.67 9.90
N LEU A 324 -26.96 1.83 9.08
CA LEU A 324 -26.97 1.55 7.64
C LEU A 324 -27.10 0.06 7.35
N VAL A 325 -26.34 -0.78 8.07
CA VAL A 325 -26.43 -2.25 7.97
C VAL A 325 -27.80 -2.76 8.40
N ASP A 326 -28.32 -2.30 9.55
CA ASP A 326 -29.64 -2.68 10.05
C ASP A 326 -30.77 -2.24 9.08
N ALA A 327 -30.56 -1.14 8.36
CA ALA A 327 -31.41 -0.69 7.28
C ALA A 327 -31.31 -1.55 6.01
N GLY A 328 -30.33 -2.46 5.88
CA GLY A 328 -30.11 -3.30 4.71
C GLY A 328 -29.70 -2.49 3.48
N ILE A 329 -28.86 -1.47 3.67
CA ILE A 329 -28.38 -0.58 2.60
C ILE A 329 -26.98 -1.03 2.19
N GLY A 330 -26.84 -1.53 0.95
CA GLY A 330 -25.61 -2.07 0.44
C GLY A 330 -25.18 -3.39 1.09
N GLU A 331 -24.14 -4.01 0.57
CA GLU A 331 -23.49 -5.18 1.17
C GLU A 331 -22.31 -4.75 2.08
N ASP A 332 -21.77 -3.56 1.84
CA ASP A 332 -20.68 -2.97 2.62
C ASP A 332 -20.87 -1.45 2.75
N VAL A 333 -20.60 -0.92 3.94
CA VAL A 333 -20.63 0.51 4.24
C VAL A 333 -19.36 0.93 4.99
N PHE A 334 -18.74 1.99 4.54
CA PHE A 334 -17.51 2.55 5.11
C PHE A 334 -17.49 4.07 4.99
N ALA A 335 -16.55 4.71 5.66
CA ALA A 335 -16.30 6.14 5.52
C ALA A 335 -14.85 6.40 5.11
N SER A 336 -14.57 7.62 4.70
CA SER A 336 -13.22 8.13 4.55
C SER A 336 -13.18 9.62 4.88
N PHE A 337 -12.12 10.02 5.55
CA PHE A 337 -11.81 11.41 5.81
C PHE A 337 -10.51 11.79 5.11
N ASP A 338 -10.61 12.68 4.11
CA ASP A 338 -9.46 13.19 3.38
C ASP A 338 -9.03 14.54 3.94
N ASP A 339 -7.88 14.58 4.61
CA ASP A 339 -7.20 15.77 5.13
C ASP A 339 -5.90 16.10 4.39
N GLY A 340 -5.61 15.38 3.31
CA GLY A 340 -4.43 15.56 2.45
C GLY A 340 -4.54 16.73 1.47
N ILE A 341 -5.70 17.39 1.39
CA ILE A 341 -6.01 18.56 0.54
C ILE A 341 -6.43 19.77 1.40
N ARG A 342 -6.45 20.95 0.79
CA ARG A 342 -6.69 22.21 1.52
C ARG A 342 -8.02 22.27 2.27
N GLN A 343 -9.11 21.76 1.66
CA GLN A 343 -10.43 21.66 2.29
C GLN A 343 -10.77 20.19 2.47
N THR A 344 -10.94 19.78 3.72
CA THR A 344 -11.09 18.39 4.11
C THR A 344 -12.47 17.85 3.75
N ILE A 345 -12.51 16.61 3.25
CA ILE A 345 -13.74 15.95 2.80
C ILE A 345 -14.03 14.74 3.68
N PHE A 346 -15.25 14.65 4.18
CA PHE A 346 -15.78 13.49 4.88
C PHE A 346 -16.79 12.77 3.99
N SER A 347 -16.56 11.51 3.68
CA SER A 347 -17.39 10.71 2.77
C SER A 347 -17.92 9.48 3.48
N ILE A 348 -19.20 9.17 3.31
CA ILE A 348 -19.85 7.92 3.71
C ILE A 348 -20.29 7.22 2.44
N VAL A 349 -19.90 5.95 2.31
CA VAL A 349 -20.10 5.16 1.09
C VAL A 349 -20.86 3.87 1.43
N ALA A 350 -21.91 3.58 0.66
CA ALA A 350 -22.53 2.26 0.60
C ALA A 350 -22.22 1.63 -0.77
N ARG A 351 -21.58 0.48 -0.74
CA ARG A 351 -21.20 -0.32 -1.91
C ARG A 351 -22.19 -1.47 -2.10
N ASN A 352 -22.38 -1.89 -3.33
CA ASN A 352 -23.30 -2.96 -3.70
C ASN A 352 -24.74 -2.70 -3.21
N ALA A 353 -25.18 -1.44 -3.33
CA ALA A 353 -26.52 -0.96 -3.04
C ALA A 353 -27.39 -0.94 -4.31
N ASN A 354 -28.61 -0.44 -4.19
CA ASN A 354 -29.50 -0.17 -5.32
C ASN A 354 -29.85 1.32 -5.37
N MET A 355 -30.14 1.83 -6.57
CA MET A 355 -30.60 3.21 -6.76
C MET A 355 -31.88 3.49 -5.95
N SER A 356 -32.72 2.50 -5.73
CA SER A 356 -33.94 2.61 -4.90
C SER A 356 -33.67 2.90 -3.44
N ASP A 357 -32.46 2.62 -2.93
CA ASP A 357 -32.08 2.80 -1.54
C ASP A 357 -31.58 4.22 -1.24
N LYS A 358 -31.38 5.07 -2.26
CA LYS A 358 -30.79 6.40 -2.15
C LYS A 358 -31.48 7.27 -1.09
N GLU A 359 -32.81 7.44 -1.18
CA GLU A 359 -33.55 8.29 -0.23
C GLU A 359 -33.45 7.75 1.20
N ARG A 360 -33.49 6.42 1.34
CA ARG A 360 -33.36 5.75 2.63
C ARG A 360 -31.93 5.87 3.18
N PHE A 361 -30.91 5.75 2.33
CA PHE A 361 -29.50 5.98 2.68
C PHE A 361 -29.31 7.37 3.30
N VAL A 362 -29.79 8.41 2.60
CA VAL A 362 -29.70 9.81 3.07
C VAL A 362 -30.47 10.02 4.37
N SER A 363 -31.68 9.47 4.49
CA SER A 363 -32.48 9.66 5.72
C SER A 363 -31.84 8.97 6.92
N VAL A 364 -31.37 7.73 6.78
CA VAL A 364 -30.67 7.00 7.86
C VAL A 364 -29.44 7.75 8.34
N ILE A 365 -28.62 8.26 7.40
CA ILE A 365 -27.45 9.07 7.77
C ILE A 365 -27.85 10.30 8.56
N ARG A 366 -28.79 11.09 8.04
CA ARG A 366 -29.22 12.36 8.67
C ARG A 366 -29.86 12.15 10.04
N ASP A 367 -30.74 11.16 10.14
CA ASP A 367 -31.46 10.86 11.38
C ASP A 367 -30.44 10.38 12.45
N THR A 368 -29.54 9.45 12.09
CA THR A 368 -28.51 8.95 12.99
C THR A 368 -27.54 10.04 13.45
N LEU A 369 -27.04 10.88 12.52
CA LEU A 369 -26.13 11.98 12.88
C LEU A 369 -26.84 13.04 13.74
N THR A 370 -28.14 13.29 13.50
CA THR A 370 -28.96 14.19 14.33
C THR A 370 -29.07 13.63 15.74
N ASP A 371 -29.33 12.34 15.90
CA ASP A 371 -29.39 11.70 17.22
C ASP A 371 -28.02 11.77 17.91
N LEU A 372 -26.91 11.41 17.19
CA LEU A 372 -25.56 11.42 17.76
C LEU A 372 -25.10 12.83 18.18
N SER A 373 -25.61 13.89 17.55
CA SER A 373 -25.35 15.27 17.95
C SER A 373 -26.10 15.72 19.19
N GLY A 374 -27.03 14.91 19.70
CA GLY A 374 -27.91 15.27 20.85
C GLY A 374 -29.11 16.14 20.46
N HIS A 375 -29.33 16.42 19.18
CA HIS A 375 -30.45 17.25 18.70
C HIS A 375 -31.64 16.38 18.22
N GLY A 376 -31.56 15.06 18.34
CA GLY A 376 -32.67 14.16 18.03
C GLY A 376 -33.78 14.18 19.04
N GLU A 377 -34.95 13.61 18.70
CA GLU A 377 -36.16 13.64 19.52
C GLU A 377 -35.98 13.00 20.91
N GLU A 378 -35.12 11.97 21.03
CA GLU A 378 -34.84 11.25 22.26
C GLU A 378 -33.71 11.86 23.10
N GLY A 379 -33.05 12.93 22.61
CA GLY A 379 -31.90 13.57 23.27
C GLY A 379 -30.70 12.66 23.44
N LYS A 380 -30.60 11.61 22.64
CA LYS A 380 -29.42 10.72 22.60
C LYS A 380 -28.26 11.51 22.01
N ALA A 381 -27.06 11.23 22.51
CA ALA A 381 -25.83 11.80 21.98
C ALA A 381 -24.83 10.65 21.77
N ILE A 382 -23.76 10.95 21.03
CA ILE A 382 -22.68 10.01 20.85
C ILE A 382 -22.10 9.55 22.20
N ASP A 383 -21.83 8.27 22.33
CA ASP A 383 -21.24 7.73 23.56
C ASP A 383 -19.81 8.28 23.76
N ARG A 384 -19.66 9.07 24.82
CA ARG A 384 -18.36 9.67 25.18
C ARG A 384 -17.29 8.63 25.48
N THR A 385 -17.69 7.47 25.99
CA THR A 385 -16.76 6.34 26.25
C THR A 385 -16.17 5.84 24.95
N SER A 386 -16.96 5.75 23.87
CA SER A 386 -16.49 5.35 22.54
C SER A 386 -15.54 6.38 21.92
N ILE A 387 -15.81 7.69 22.11
CA ILE A 387 -14.89 8.73 21.66
C ILE A 387 -13.58 8.70 22.46
N GLU A 388 -13.64 8.55 23.77
CA GLU A 388 -12.43 8.46 24.61
C GLU A 388 -11.57 7.24 24.22
N ALA A 389 -12.20 6.10 23.99
CA ALA A 389 -11.53 4.90 23.48
C ALA A 389 -10.87 5.14 22.11
N ALA A 390 -11.55 5.84 21.19
CA ALA A 390 -10.99 6.23 19.91
C ALA A 390 -9.78 7.17 20.06
N ILE A 391 -9.88 8.22 20.92
CA ILE A 391 -8.75 9.11 21.21
C ILE A 391 -7.53 8.30 21.70
N ASN A 392 -7.72 7.37 22.63
CA ASN A 392 -6.63 6.55 23.16
C ASN A 392 -6.00 5.66 22.10
N ASN A 393 -6.79 5.11 21.17
CA ASN A 393 -6.28 4.32 20.04
C ASN A 393 -5.41 5.17 19.11
N PHE A 394 -5.86 6.36 18.72
CA PHE A 394 -5.11 7.25 17.86
C PHE A 394 -3.83 7.77 18.55
N GLU A 395 -3.91 8.15 19.82
CA GLU A 395 -2.75 8.54 20.62
C GLU A 395 -1.72 7.41 20.74
N PHE A 396 -2.17 6.16 20.96
CA PHE A 396 -1.28 5.00 20.99
C PHE A 396 -0.57 4.80 19.64
N LYS A 397 -1.31 4.84 18.53
CA LYS A 397 -0.73 4.73 17.18
C LYS A 397 0.28 5.83 16.89
N HIS A 398 -0.02 7.05 17.30
CA HIS A 398 0.90 8.19 17.16
C HIS A 398 2.19 7.99 17.96
N LYS A 399 2.11 7.53 19.23
CA LYS A 399 3.27 7.25 20.09
C LYS A 399 4.09 6.06 19.59
N GLU A 400 3.45 5.00 19.14
CA GLU A 400 4.14 3.84 18.56
C GLU A 400 4.86 4.23 17.25
N ALA A 401 4.24 5.10 16.44
CA ALA A 401 4.74 5.57 15.14
C ALA A 401 5.25 4.43 14.25
N ASN A 402 4.48 3.33 14.20
CA ASN A 402 4.81 2.15 13.41
C ASN A 402 4.13 2.24 12.04
N PHE A 403 4.87 2.64 11.02
CA PHE A 403 4.42 2.76 9.63
C PHE A 403 4.80 1.53 8.78
N GLY A 404 5.06 0.38 9.42
CA GLY A 404 5.45 -0.85 8.74
C GLY A 404 6.81 -0.71 8.04
N ARG A 405 6.83 -0.84 6.71
CA ARG A 405 8.05 -0.73 5.90
C ARG A 405 8.47 0.71 5.56
N PHE A 406 7.60 1.69 5.80
CA PHE A 406 7.89 3.08 5.47
C PHE A 406 8.71 3.74 6.57
N PRO A 407 9.77 4.53 6.21
CA PRO A 407 10.53 5.30 7.17
C PRO A 407 9.63 6.25 7.98
N LYS A 408 9.81 6.28 9.31
CA LYS A 408 9.03 7.17 10.19
C LYS A 408 9.14 8.63 9.75
N GLY A 409 10.36 9.11 9.49
CA GLY A 409 10.59 10.48 9.05
C GLY A 409 9.93 10.83 7.72
N LEU A 410 9.81 9.85 6.82
CA LEU A 410 9.09 10.03 5.55
C LEU A 410 7.59 10.28 5.80
N MET A 411 6.93 9.42 6.56
CA MET A 411 5.50 9.53 6.81
C MET A 411 5.16 10.85 7.53
N MET A 412 5.90 11.17 8.58
CA MET A 412 5.73 12.44 9.29
C MET A 412 5.99 13.65 8.39
N GLY A 413 6.99 13.54 7.48
CA GLY A 413 7.27 14.59 6.52
C GLY A 413 6.16 14.78 5.50
N LEU A 414 5.55 13.70 5.00
CA LEU A 414 4.40 13.77 4.09
C LEU A 414 3.18 14.39 4.79
N ASP A 415 2.91 14.00 6.04
CA ASP A 415 1.83 14.58 6.84
C ASP A 415 2.04 16.09 7.07
N ALA A 416 3.30 16.53 7.24
CA ALA A 416 3.61 17.95 7.38
C ALA A 416 3.18 18.78 6.15
N PHE A 417 3.22 18.23 4.95
CA PHE A 417 2.76 18.91 3.73
C PHE A 417 1.26 19.22 3.77
N ASN A 418 0.45 18.48 4.52
CA ASN A 418 -1.00 18.71 4.62
C ASN A 418 -1.35 20.07 5.24
N THR A 419 -0.42 20.66 5.98
CA THR A 419 -0.56 22.02 6.55
C THR A 419 0.44 23.00 5.92
N TRP A 420 1.71 22.62 5.85
CA TRP A 420 2.81 23.47 5.39
C TRP A 420 2.61 23.99 3.96
N LEU A 421 1.98 23.20 3.09
CA LEU A 421 1.71 23.59 1.70
C LEU A 421 0.83 24.85 1.61
N TYR A 422 0.01 25.12 2.60
CA TYR A 422 -0.99 26.21 2.60
C TYR A 422 -0.63 27.35 3.57
N ASP A 423 0.20 27.07 4.56
CA ASP A 423 0.72 28.07 5.51
C ASP A 423 2.16 27.74 5.93
N ASP A 424 3.10 28.61 5.56
CA ASP A 424 4.51 28.43 5.83
C ASP A 424 4.84 28.33 7.34
N ALA A 425 4.00 28.92 8.22
CA ALA A 425 4.18 28.86 9.67
C ALA A 425 3.76 27.52 10.28
N SER A 426 2.93 26.74 9.58
CA SER A 426 2.35 25.50 10.08
C SER A 426 3.22 24.25 9.82
N ALA A 427 4.46 24.40 9.33
CA ALA A 427 5.34 23.30 8.96
C ALA A 427 5.65 22.31 10.09
N LEU A 428 5.67 22.75 11.35
CA LEU A 428 5.99 21.92 12.52
C LEU A 428 4.73 21.34 13.21
N GLU A 429 3.54 21.74 12.79
CA GLU A 429 2.32 21.43 13.53
C GLU A 429 2.01 19.92 13.60
N MET A 430 2.25 19.18 12.51
CA MET A 430 2.01 17.73 12.46
C MET A 430 2.99 16.90 13.28
N PHE A 431 4.08 17.49 13.76
CA PHE A 431 5.03 16.85 14.67
C PHE A 431 4.67 17.02 16.16
N LYS A 432 3.59 17.80 16.48
CA LYS A 432 3.19 18.17 17.84
C LYS A 432 1.74 17.82 18.09
N LEU A 433 1.39 16.54 18.06
CA LEU A 433 0.01 16.08 18.23
C LEU A 433 -0.35 15.71 19.68
N ASN A 434 0.62 15.52 20.57
CA ASN A 434 0.33 15.15 21.97
C ASN A 434 -0.57 16.19 22.65
N GLU A 435 -0.29 17.48 22.47
CA GLU A 435 -1.13 18.56 23.02
C GLU A 435 -2.57 18.52 22.46
N VAL A 436 -2.70 18.17 21.18
CA VAL A 436 -4.02 18.04 20.53
C VAL A 436 -4.83 16.89 21.14
N TYR A 437 -4.21 15.74 21.40
CA TYR A 437 -4.89 14.63 22.07
C TYR A 437 -5.31 15.01 23.49
N ASP A 438 -4.47 15.72 24.25
CA ASP A 438 -4.83 16.19 25.58
C ASP A 438 -6.00 17.20 25.55
N GLU A 439 -5.99 18.14 24.59
CA GLU A 439 -7.10 19.07 24.38
C GLU A 439 -8.40 18.34 23.97
N LEU A 440 -8.34 17.31 23.15
CA LEU A 440 -9.50 16.52 22.73
C LEU A 440 -10.08 15.72 23.90
N LYS A 441 -9.25 15.17 24.79
CA LYS A 441 -9.72 14.53 26.04
C LYS A 441 -10.47 15.51 26.93
N GLU A 442 -9.95 16.75 27.10
CA GLU A 442 -10.68 17.78 27.83
C GLU A 442 -11.97 18.23 27.13
N SER A 443 -11.97 18.23 25.80
CA SER A 443 -13.13 18.60 24.98
C SER A 443 -14.30 17.63 25.10
N LEU A 444 -14.09 16.39 25.56
CA LEU A 444 -15.17 15.45 25.91
C LEU A 444 -16.12 16.00 26.96
N LYS A 445 -15.67 16.89 27.83
CA LYS A 445 -16.48 17.48 28.91
C LYS A 445 -17.39 18.60 28.42
N THR A 446 -17.14 19.16 27.25
CA THR A 446 -17.78 20.38 26.73
C THR A 446 -18.85 20.11 25.66
N GLY A 447 -18.99 18.89 25.15
CA GLY A 447 -19.90 18.58 24.04
C GLY A 447 -19.32 18.93 22.67
N TYR A 448 -18.02 19.07 22.56
CA TYR A 448 -17.33 19.47 21.34
C TYR A 448 -17.60 18.52 20.16
N PHE A 449 -17.60 17.20 20.40
CA PHE A 449 -17.82 16.21 19.34
C PHE A 449 -19.30 16.20 18.88
N GLU A 450 -20.23 16.39 19.82
CA GLU A 450 -21.65 16.53 19.51
C GLU A 450 -21.89 17.78 18.63
N GLU A 451 -21.25 18.91 18.95
CA GLU A 451 -21.33 20.14 18.17
C GLU A 451 -20.65 20.00 16.81
N LEU A 452 -19.51 19.28 16.73
CA LEU A 452 -18.80 18.99 15.49
C LEU A 452 -19.68 18.17 14.51
N ILE A 453 -20.38 17.13 15.01
CA ILE A 453 -21.37 16.38 14.22
C ILE A 453 -22.48 17.32 13.73
N TRP A 454 -23.05 18.13 14.64
CA TRP A 454 -24.17 19.01 14.32
C TRP A 454 -23.80 20.03 13.26
N GLU A 455 -22.70 20.77 13.46
CA GLU A 455 -22.32 21.87 12.57
C GLU A 455 -21.76 21.36 11.23
N LYS A 456 -20.94 20.29 11.26
CA LYS A 456 -20.15 19.86 10.09
C LYS A 456 -20.84 18.79 9.27
N LEU A 457 -21.66 17.94 9.87
CA LEU A 457 -22.27 16.80 9.17
C LEU A 457 -23.80 16.94 9.01
N VAL A 458 -24.51 17.64 9.93
CA VAL A 458 -25.97 17.74 9.89
C VAL A 458 -26.43 19.07 9.27
N GLN A 459 -25.96 20.21 9.80
CA GLN A 459 -26.40 21.55 9.32
C GLN A 459 -25.62 22.02 8.08
N ASN A 460 -24.48 21.42 7.81
CA ASN A 460 -23.64 21.82 6.69
C ASN A 460 -24.33 21.51 5.35
N THR A 461 -24.41 22.51 4.49
CA THR A 461 -24.95 22.37 3.12
C THR A 461 -23.83 22.22 2.08
N PHE A 462 -22.58 22.39 2.49
CA PHE A 462 -21.43 22.23 1.62
C PHE A 462 -21.11 20.75 1.42
N GLY A 463 -21.93 20.09 0.65
CA GLY A 463 -21.85 18.66 0.43
C GLY A 463 -22.51 18.22 -0.87
N MET A 464 -22.46 16.92 -1.11
CA MET A 464 -22.99 16.28 -2.31
C MET A 464 -23.42 14.86 -2.03
N ILE A 465 -24.60 14.50 -2.52
CA ILE A 465 -24.98 13.12 -2.72
C ILE A 465 -24.55 12.72 -4.11
N PHE A 466 -23.66 11.73 -4.19
CA PHE A 466 -23.16 11.26 -5.48
C PHE A 466 -23.45 9.78 -5.65
N VAL A 467 -23.99 9.40 -6.83
CA VAL A 467 -24.40 8.04 -7.14
C VAL A 467 -23.69 7.54 -8.37
N MET A 468 -22.98 6.40 -8.23
CA MET A 468 -22.45 5.69 -9.38
C MET A 468 -23.33 4.47 -9.71
N LYS A 469 -23.88 4.47 -10.93
CA LYS A 469 -24.77 3.44 -11.43
C LYS A 469 -24.03 2.46 -12.31
N PRO A 470 -24.25 1.14 -12.15
CA PRO A 470 -23.67 0.17 -13.07
C PRO A 470 -24.25 0.34 -14.48
N LYS A 471 -23.44 0.09 -15.49
CA LYS A 471 -23.83 -0.02 -16.88
C LYS A 471 -23.04 -1.12 -17.56
N LYS A 472 -23.72 -2.13 -18.08
CA LYS A 472 -23.09 -3.22 -18.82
C LYS A 472 -22.44 -2.72 -20.10
N GLY A 473 -21.20 -3.15 -20.34
CA GLY A 473 -20.49 -2.89 -21.58
C GLY A 473 -20.10 -1.42 -21.85
N LEU A 474 -20.10 -0.55 -20.82
CA LEU A 474 -19.71 0.84 -20.96
C LEU A 474 -18.25 1.00 -21.40
N ASP A 475 -17.36 0.15 -20.90
CA ASP A 475 -15.96 0.09 -21.31
C ASP A 475 -15.82 -0.26 -22.79
N LYS A 476 -16.60 -1.22 -23.30
CA LYS A 476 -16.63 -1.56 -24.74
C LYS A 476 -17.15 -0.41 -25.60
N GLU A 477 -18.17 0.31 -25.12
CA GLU A 477 -18.66 1.50 -25.80
C GLU A 477 -17.56 2.59 -25.87
N ASN A 478 -16.84 2.83 -24.76
CA ASN A 478 -15.75 3.78 -24.67
C ASN A 478 -14.57 3.38 -25.58
N ASP A 479 -14.15 2.12 -25.54
CA ASP A 479 -13.09 1.60 -26.41
C ASP A 479 -13.45 1.67 -27.90
N ALA A 480 -14.69 1.35 -28.25
CA ALA A 480 -15.16 1.47 -29.62
C ALA A 480 -15.19 2.93 -30.07
N ALA A 481 -15.56 3.86 -29.18
CA ALA A 481 -15.54 5.29 -29.48
C ALA A 481 -14.11 5.82 -29.65
N GLU A 482 -13.16 5.37 -28.80
CA GLU A 482 -11.73 5.71 -28.92
C GLU A 482 -11.14 5.18 -30.24
N LYS A 483 -11.39 3.92 -30.56
CA LYS A 483 -10.95 3.30 -31.83
C LYS A 483 -11.53 4.02 -33.05
N GLN A 484 -12.82 4.37 -32.99
CA GLN A 484 -13.45 5.12 -34.10
C GLN A 484 -12.83 6.50 -34.26
N LYS A 485 -12.60 7.24 -33.14
CA LYS A 485 -11.93 8.54 -33.14
C LYS A 485 -10.53 8.44 -33.78
N LEU A 486 -9.77 7.42 -33.42
CA LEU A 486 -8.42 7.20 -33.96
C LEU A 486 -8.46 6.78 -35.44
N ALA A 487 -9.42 5.96 -35.83
CA ALA A 487 -9.62 5.58 -37.25
C ALA A 487 -10.01 6.79 -38.11
N ASP A 488 -10.91 7.65 -37.62
CA ASP A 488 -11.31 8.89 -38.30
C ASP A 488 -10.14 9.88 -38.42
N TYR A 489 -9.35 10.02 -37.34
CA TYR A 489 -8.13 10.81 -37.35
C TYR A 489 -7.12 10.27 -38.36
N LYS A 490 -6.84 8.96 -38.31
CA LYS A 490 -5.97 8.29 -39.29
C LYS A 490 -6.43 8.51 -40.72
N ALA A 491 -7.73 8.39 -40.98
CA ALA A 491 -8.30 8.62 -42.32
C ALA A 491 -8.21 10.09 -42.79
N SER A 492 -8.06 11.06 -41.89
CA SER A 492 -7.86 12.47 -42.19
C SER A 492 -6.42 12.85 -42.57
N LEU A 493 -5.44 11.98 -42.23
CA LEU A 493 -4.03 12.20 -42.49
C LEU A 493 -3.67 11.89 -43.93
N THR A 494 -2.76 12.69 -44.50
CA THR A 494 -2.13 12.41 -45.80
C THR A 494 -1.17 11.21 -45.68
N GLU A 495 -0.80 10.63 -46.85
CA GLU A 495 0.18 9.52 -46.87
C GLU A 495 1.52 9.93 -46.23
N ASN A 496 2.00 11.13 -46.46
CA ASN A 496 3.23 11.65 -45.84
C ASN A 496 3.11 11.79 -44.32
N GLU A 497 1.95 12.24 -43.80
CA GLU A 497 1.70 12.32 -42.33
C GLU A 497 1.64 10.96 -41.70
N LEU A 498 1.05 9.97 -42.36
CA LEU A 498 1.02 8.57 -41.88
C LEU A 498 2.44 7.98 -41.86
N GLU A 499 3.23 8.20 -42.91
CA GLU A 499 4.64 7.80 -42.94
C GLU A 499 5.44 8.47 -41.82
N GLN A 500 5.13 9.75 -41.50
CA GLN A 500 5.77 10.46 -40.40
C GLN A 500 5.41 9.80 -39.06
N VAL A 501 4.15 9.44 -38.77
CA VAL A 501 3.74 8.75 -37.53
C VAL A 501 4.43 7.38 -37.41
N VAL A 502 4.57 6.64 -38.52
CA VAL A 502 5.34 5.37 -38.55
C VAL A 502 6.82 5.61 -38.24
N SER A 503 7.40 6.65 -38.80
CA SER A 503 8.81 7.04 -38.51
C SER A 503 8.98 7.41 -37.05
N ASP A 504 8.09 8.26 -36.52
CA ASP A 504 8.10 8.70 -35.13
C ASP A 504 7.97 7.53 -34.15
N THR A 505 7.13 6.53 -34.49
CA THR A 505 6.98 5.28 -33.71
C THR A 505 8.29 4.49 -33.68
N LYS A 506 8.94 4.35 -34.83
CA LYS A 506 10.22 3.63 -34.94
C LYS A 506 11.36 4.37 -34.24
N GLU A 507 11.41 5.69 -34.35
CA GLU A 507 12.41 6.51 -33.68
C GLU A 507 12.29 6.40 -32.16
N LEU A 508 11.05 6.46 -31.62
CA LEU A 508 10.82 6.29 -30.19
C LEU A 508 11.22 4.90 -29.70
N LYS A 509 10.87 3.84 -30.45
CA LYS A 509 11.30 2.47 -30.12
C LYS A 509 12.83 2.33 -30.15
N LEU A 510 13.49 2.92 -31.15
CA LEU A 510 14.94 2.93 -31.20
C LEU A 510 15.56 3.71 -30.03
N TYR A 511 14.95 4.85 -29.64
CA TYR A 511 15.37 5.58 -28.45
C TYR A 511 15.25 4.69 -27.20
N GLN A 512 14.13 4.02 -27.00
CA GLN A 512 13.90 3.14 -25.86
C GLN A 512 14.90 1.97 -25.82
N GLU A 513 15.19 1.35 -26.96
CA GLU A 513 16.08 0.19 -27.08
C GLU A 513 17.57 0.52 -27.00
N THR A 514 17.96 1.77 -27.31
CA THR A 514 19.36 2.19 -27.32
C THR A 514 19.84 2.42 -25.87
N PRO A 515 20.83 1.67 -25.34
CA PRO A 515 21.36 1.91 -24.00
C PRO A 515 21.98 3.30 -23.85
N SER A 516 21.98 3.84 -22.64
CA SER A 516 22.73 5.08 -22.34
C SER A 516 24.23 4.86 -22.55
N PRO A 517 24.98 5.89 -23.02
CA PRO A 517 26.41 5.82 -23.20
C PRO A 517 27.13 5.41 -21.90
N ALA A 518 28.19 4.58 -22.01
CA ALA A 518 28.93 4.13 -20.84
C ALA A 518 29.54 5.29 -20.02
N GLU A 519 29.99 6.37 -20.69
CA GLU A 519 30.51 7.58 -20.05
C GLU A 519 29.45 8.33 -19.23
N ASP A 520 28.18 8.24 -19.59
CA ASP A 520 27.08 8.84 -18.85
C ASP A 520 26.67 7.93 -17.68
N MET A 521 26.69 6.62 -17.89
CA MET A 521 26.45 5.65 -16.82
C MET A 521 27.48 5.76 -15.68
N GLU A 522 28.72 6.14 -16.00
CA GLU A 522 29.76 6.37 -14.98
C GLU A 522 29.52 7.59 -14.11
N LYS A 523 28.72 8.57 -14.58
CA LYS A 523 28.37 9.78 -13.80
C LYS A 523 27.40 9.50 -12.66
N VAL A 524 26.54 8.47 -12.79
CA VAL A 524 25.59 8.09 -11.71
C VAL A 524 26.40 7.62 -10.51
N PRO A 525 26.19 8.21 -9.30
CA PRO A 525 26.96 7.83 -8.13
C PRO A 525 26.68 6.40 -7.73
N LEU A 526 27.68 5.70 -7.24
CA LEU A 526 27.58 4.32 -6.80
C LEU A 526 28.39 4.09 -5.53
N LEU A 527 27.84 3.36 -4.60
CA LEU A 527 28.56 2.86 -3.43
C LEU A 527 29.60 1.80 -3.84
N ASN A 528 30.63 1.64 -3.01
CA ASN A 528 31.55 0.50 -3.12
C ASN A 528 31.08 -0.61 -2.19
N ILE A 529 31.47 -1.86 -2.49
CA ILE A 529 31.21 -3.02 -1.60
C ILE A 529 31.83 -2.80 -0.21
N SER A 530 32.89 -1.99 -0.10
CA SER A 530 33.49 -1.62 1.18
C SER A 530 32.63 -0.68 2.02
N ASP A 531 31.66 0.01 1.43
CA ASP A 531 30.74 0.91 2.11
C ASP A 531 29.56 0.13 2.74
N ILE A 532 29.49 -1.19 2.48
CA ILE A 532 28.42 -2.09 2.94
C ILE A 532 28.90 -2.90 4.15
N ARG A 533 28.03 -3.06 5.13
CA ARG A 533 28.29 -3.93 6.28
C ARG A 533 28.36 -5.40 5.82
N LYS A 534 29.39 -6.13 6.25
CA LYS A 534 29.58 -7.54 5.89
C LYS A 534 28.78 -8.49 6.76
N GLU A 535 28.58 -8.15 8.01
CA GLU A 535 27.90 -8.96 9.00
C GLU A 535 26.38 -8.80 8.93
N ILE A 536 25.65 -9.85 9.27
CA ILE A 536 24.19 -9.78 9.46
C ILE A 536 23.82 -9.03 10.74
N HIS A 537 22.52 -8.68 10.88
CA HIS A 537 21.92 -8.37 12.18
C HIS A 537 21.59 -9.71 12.87
N PRO A 538 22.12 -9.96 14.09
CA PRO A 538 21.87 -11.21 14.81
C PRO A 538 20.38 -11.37 15.15
N LEU A 539 19.88 -12.59 15.06
CA LEU A 539 18.51 -12.92 15.47
C LEU A 539 18.35 -12.73 17.00
N LYS A 540 17.22 -12.19 17.41
CA LYS A 540 16.92 -11.89 18.81
C LYS A 540 16.02 -12.95 19.43
N ASN A 541 16.47 -14.22 19.44
CA ASN A 541 15.70 -15.34 19.96
C ASN A 541 16.30 -15.87 21.28
N ARG A 542 15.50 -15.87 22.34
CA ARG A 542 15.81 -16.52 23.62
C ARG A 542 14.68 -17.51 23.95
N GLU A 543 15.03 -18.80 23.87
CA GLU A 543 14.08 -19.86 24.11
C GLU A 543 13.86 -20.11 25.61
N GLY A 544 12.65 -20.54 25.95
CA GLY A 544 12.26 -20.88 27.30
C GLY A 544 10.95 -21.65 27.37
N SER A 545 10.40 -21.74 28.55
CA SER A 545 9.06 -22.28 28.77
C SER A 545 8.39 -21.56 29.93
N ILE A 546 7.07 -21.52 29.86
CA ILE A 546 6.22 -20.98 30.94
C ILE A 546 4.99 -21.86 31.09
N TYR A 547 4.75 -22.38 32.29
CA TYR A 547 3.64 -23.27 32.61
C TYR A 547 3.45 -24.46 31.66
N GLY A 548 4.56 -24.97 31.09
CA GLY A 548 4.59 -26.12 30.18
C GLY A 548 4.27 -25.78 28.72
N MET A 549 4.21 -24.52 28.39
CA MET A 549 4.13 -24.02 27.02
C MET A 549 5.49 -23.47 26.55
N PRO A 550 5.93 -23.71 25.31
CA PRO A 550 7.11 -23.08 24.74
C PRO A 550 6.99 -21.55 24.79
N LEU A 551 8.11 -20.87 25.07
CA LEU A 551 8.21 -19.43 25.14
C LEU A 551 9.42 -18.96 24.31
N ILE A 552 9.21 -18.00 23.42
CA ILE A 552 10.26 -17.33 22.68
C ILE A 552 10.23 -15.86 23.06
N CYS A 553 11.34 -15.35 23.58
CA CYS A 553 11.49 -13.93 23.89
C CYS A 553 12.45 -13.27 22.89
N HIS A 554 12.09 -12.07 22.46
CA HIS A 554 12.91 -11.21 21.65
C HIS A 554 13.27 -9.98 22.47
N ASP A 555 14.50 -10.00 23.04
CA ASP A 555 14.98 -8.96 23.96
C ASP A 555 15.38 -7.69 23.13
N ILE A 556 14.40 -6.86 22.85
CA ILE A 556 14.49 -5.65 22.01
C ILE A 556 13.92 -4.47 22.78
N PHE A 557 14.62 -3.33 22.73
CA PHE A 557 14.10 -2.08 23.30
C PHE A 557 12.86 -1.61 22.55
N THR A 558 11.73 -1.47 23.24
CA THR A 558 10.41 -1.17 22.66
C THR A 558 9.76 0.10 23.22
N ASN A 559 10.52 0.89 23.95
CA ASN A 559 10.03 2.12 24.57
C ASN A 559 8.77 1.94 25.44
N GLY A 560 8.72 0.86 26.21
CA GLY A 560 7.63 0.59 27.16
C GLY A 560 6.43 -0.17 26.58
N ILE A 561 6.47 -0.59 25.31
CA ILE A 561 5.42 -1.37 24.65
C ILE A 561 5.81 -2.85 24.67
N GLY A 562 4.93 -3.72 25.16
CA GLY A 562 5.08 -5.17 25.05
C GLY A 562 4.26 -5.69 23.87
N TYR A 563 4.85 -6.57 23.06
CA TYR A 563 4.17 -7.28 21.97
C TYR A 563 4.07 -8.75 22.37
N LEU A 564 2.84 -9.24 22.52
CA LEU A 564 2.55 -10.61 22.96
C LEU A 564 1.75 -11.35 21.89
N GLU A 565 2.18 -12.55 21.52
CA GLU A 565 1.51 -13.40 20.53
C GLU A 565 1.38 -14.84 21.06
N PHE A 566 0.20 -15.42 20.90
CA PHE A 566 -0.08 -16.84 21.11
C PHE A 566 -0.26 -17.51 19.75
N ILE A 567 0.62 -18.46 19.42
CA ILE A 567 0.68 -19.14 18.13
C ILE A 567 0.26 -20.59 18.32
N PHE A 568 -0.92 -20.95 17.84
CA PHE A 568 -1.47 -22.29 17.90
C PHE A 568 -1.15 -23.06 16.62
N ASP A 569 -0.37 -24.16 16.73
CA ASP A 569 -0.14 -25.08 15.60
C ASP A 569 -1.45 -25.79 15.25
N ILE A 570 -1.90 -25.62 13.99
CA ILE A 570 -3.12 -26.23 13.43
C ILE A 570 -2.82 -27.17 12.26
N ASN A 571 -1.60 -27.69 12.15
CA ASN A 571 -1.24 -28.63 11.09
C ASN A 571 -2.06 -29.92 11.08
N ASP A 572 -2.62 -30.28 12.21
CA ASP A 572 -3.48 -31.45 12.39
C ASP A 572 -4.98 -31.15 12.22
N LEU A 573 -5.37 -29.90 12.00
CA LEU A 573 -6.75 -29.52 11.72
C LEU A 573 -7.16 -30.02 10.34
N ASP A 574 -8.31 -30.71 10.22
CA ASP A 574 -8.80 -31.17 8.92
C ASP A 574 -9.00 -30.02 7.93
N ALA A 575 -8.75 -30.29 6.64
CA ALA A 575 -8.77 -29.26 5.60
C ALA A 575 -10.13 -28.53 5.49
N GLU A 576 -11.24 -29.19 5.81
CA GLU A 576 -12.57 -28.55 5.79
C GLU A 576 -12.74 -27.47 6.87
N PHE A 577 -11.97 -27.51 7.96
CA PHE A 577 -12.02 -26.52 9.05
C PHE A 577 -11.08 -25.33 8.84
N VAL A 578 -10.11 -25.43 7.91
CA VAL A 578 -9.13 -24.34 7.67
C VAL A 578 -9.81 -23.01 7.33
N PRO A 579 -10.75 -22.91 6.38
CA PRO A 579 -11.42 -21.65 6.10
C PRO A 579 -12.32 -21.18 7.25
N TYR A 580 -12.81 -22.08 8.10
CA TYR A 580 -13.52 -21.69 9.34
C TYR A 580 -12.56 -21.08 10.39
N ALA A 581 -11.31 -21.53 10.44
CA ALA A 581 -10.31 -20.90 11.30
C ALA A 581 -10.02 -19.45 10.86
N GLU A 582 -9.97 -19.19 9.56
CA GLU A 582 -9.88 -17.81 9.04
C GLU A 582 -11.13 -17.01 9.37
N LEU A 583 -12.31 -17.54 9.09
CA LEU A 583 -13.57 -16.85 9.39
C LEU A 583 -13.71 -16.47 10.88
N LEU A 584 -13.18 -17.28 11.82
CA LEU A 584 -13.13 -16.92 13.26
C LEU A 584 -12.34 -15.63 13.50
N THR A 585 -11.30 -15.33 12.70
CA THR A 585 -10.48 -14.11 12.89
C THR A 585 -11.29 -12.83 12.67
N SER A 586 -12.23 -12.87 11.74
CA SER A 586 -13.17 -11.78 11.47
C SER A 586 -14.31 -11.75 12.48
N ILE A 587 -14.89 -12.92 12.80
CA ILE A 587 -16.03 -13.04 13.74
C ILE A 587 -15.69 -12.47 15.12
N PHE A 588 -14.51 -12.74 15.68
CA PHE A 588 -14.11 -12.29 17.01
C PHE A 588 -14.14 -10.78 17.23
N LYS A 589 -14.09 -10.00 16.17
CA LYS A 589 -14.16 -8.52 16.24
C LYS A 589 -15.61 -8.01 16.38
N TYR A 590 -16.58 -8.82 15.99
CA TYR A 590 -17.93 -8.34 15.73
C TYR A 590 -19.04 -9.15 16.41
N VAL A 591 -18.72 -10.02 17.35
CA VAL A 591 -19.70 -10.77 18.16
C VAL A 591 -19.59 -10.43 19.64
N ASP A 592 -20.72 -10.49 20.32
CA ASP A 592 -20.76 -10.33 21.77
C ASP A 592 -19.98 -11.44 22.48
N THR A 593 -19.48 -11.12 23.67
CA THR A 593 -18.93 -12.10 24.63
C THR A 593 -19.89 -12.30 25.80
N GLU A 594 -19.47 -13.04 26.81
CA GLU A 594 -20.29 -13.20 28.00
C GLU A 594 -20.52 -11.88 28.76
N HIS A 595 -19.47 -11.04 28.86
CA HIS A 595 -19.48 -9.85 29.69
C HIS A 595 -19.64 -8.56 28.94
N TYR A 596 -19.38 -8.53 27.61
CA TYR A 596 -19.40 -7.34 26.78
C TYR A 596 -20.21 -7.56 25.49
N THR A 597 -20.94 -6.54 25.08
CA THR A 597 -21.31 -6.42 23.68
C THR A 597 -20.04 -6.18 22.85
N TYR A 598 -20.06 -6.49 21.56
CA TYR A 598 -18.87 -6.32 20.70
C TYR A 598 -18.42 -4.84 20.61
N SER A 599 -19.35 -3.89 20.77
CA SER A 599 -19.01 -2.45 20.85
C SER A 599 -18.29 -2.11 22.17
N GLU A 600 -18.81 -2.57 23.32
CA GLU A 600 -18.13 -2.38 24.61
C GLU A 600 -16.76 -3.07 24.63
N LEU A 601 -16.66 -4.27 24.05
CA LEU A 601 -15.40 -5.01 23.94
C LEU A 601 -14.38 -4.20 23.13
N SER A 602 -14.77 -3.62 22.00
CA SER A 602 -13.92 -2.74 21.20
C SER A 602 -13.41 -1.54 22.01
N ASN A 603 -14.29 -0.91 22.80
CA ASN A 603 -13.89 0.18 23.68
C ASN A 603 -12.86 -0.28 24.73
N GLN A 604 -13.05 -1.46 25.34
CA GLN A 604 -12.08 -2.00 26.32
C GLN A 604 -10.73 -2.29 25.66
N ILE A 605 -10.73 -2.86 24.45
CA ILE A 605 -9.49 -3.09 23.67
C ILE A 605 -8.75 -1.76 23.44
N ASN A 606 -9.45 -0.73 22.99
CA ASN A 606 -8.87 0.59 22.71
C ASN A 606 -8.39 1.33 23.98
N PHE A 607 -9.02 1.10 25.14
CA PHE A 607 -8.58 1.66 26.43
C PHE A 607 -7.29 1.05 26.96
N HIS A 608 -7.12 -0.24 26.76
CA HIS A 608 -6.06 -1.00 27.44
C HIS A 608 -4.93 -1.43 26.53
N THR A 609 -5.15 -1.44 25.20
CA THR A 609 -4.19 -1.99 24.25
C THR A 609 -4.03 -1.08 23.03
N GLY A 610 -2.99 -1.35 22.24
CA GLY A 610 -2.86 -0.84 20.87
C GLY A 610 -3.55 -1.73 19.84
N GLY A 611 -4.46 -2.62 20.29
CA GLY A 611 -5.23 -3.55 19.48
C GLY A 611 -5.01 -5.02 19.83
N ILE A 612 -6.03 -5.83 19.52
CA ILE A 612 -5.98 -7.30 19.55
C ILE A 612 -6.23 -7.78 18.12
N GLY A 613 -5.30 -8.58 17.59
CA GLY A 613 -5.38 -9.12 16.23
C GLY A 613 -5.44 -10.63 16.23
N PHE A 614 -6.22 -11.18 15.31
CA PHE A 614 -6.31 -12.60 15.01
C PHE A 614 -5.86 -12.82 13.58
N SER A 615 -5.16 -13.91 13.33
CA SER A 615 -4.74 -14.26 11.97
C SER A 615 -4.51 -15.75 11.83
N THR A 616 -4.69 -16.29 10.65
CA THR A 616 -4.14 -17.58 10.26
C THR A 616 -2.89 -17.38 9.40
N GLY A 617 -2.06 -18.39 9.32
CA GLY A 617 -0.89 -18.34 8.46
C GLY A 617 -0.26 -19.71 8.24
N ALA A 618 0.61 -19.78 7.25
CA ALA A 618 1.44 -20.95 7.03
C ALA A 618 2.84 -20.55 6.58
N MET A 619 3.86 -21.28 7.05
CA MET A 619 5.24 -21.09 6.69
C MET A 619 5.98 -22.43 6.55
N TYR A 620 7.01 -22.44 5.73
CA TYR A 620 7.87 -23.59 5.59
C TYR A 620 8.85 -23.74 6.76
N LYS A 621 9.15 -24.99 7.12
CA LYS A 621 10.20 -25.39 8.08
C LYS A 621 11.29 -26.19 7.37
N ASP A 622 12.46 -26.28 7.98
CA ASP A 622 13.58 -27.14 7.58
C ASP A 622 13.91 -27.08 6.08
N GLY A 623 13.99 -25.87 5.55
CA GLY A 623 14.33 -25.63 4.14
C GLY A 623 13.26 -26.12 3.15
N GLY A 624 12.01 -26.19 3.55
CA GLY A 624 10.88 -26.57 2.71
C GLY A 624 10.45 -28.04 2.82
N LYS A 625 11.06 -28.82 3.72
CA LYS A 625 10.70 -30.24 3.92
C LYS A 625 9.43 -30.44 4.75
N ASP A 626 9.14 -29.47 5.58
CA ASP A 626 7.98 -29.45 6.47
C ASP A 626 7.36 -28.06 6.49
N HIS A 627 6.19 -27.89 7.11
CA HIS A 627 5.53 -26.59 7.26
C HIS A 627 4.83 -26.47 8.61
N LEU A 628 4.60 -25.25 9.04
CA LEU A 628 3.72 -24.85 10.14
C LEU A 628 2.54 -24.10 9.57
N SER A 629 1.32 -24.60 9.82
CA SER A 629 0.11 -23.81 9.69
C SER A 629 -0.35 -23.42 11.09
N PHE A 630 -0.74 -22.18 11.29
CA PHE A 630 -1.06 -21.69 12.61
C PHE A 630 -2.28 -20.76 12.61
N PHE A 631 -2.93 -20.71 13.77
CA PHE A 631 -3.83 -19.65 14.17
C PHE A 631 -3.12 -18.82 15.23
N SER A 632 -3.07 -17.50 15.10
CA SER A 632 -2.42 -16.64 16.09
C SER A 632 -3.33 -15.57 16.65
N VAL A 633 -3.09 -15.23 17.91
CA VAL A 633 -3.70 -14.11 18.61
C VAL A 633 -2.61 -13.23 19.16
N LYS A 634 -2.63 -11.96 18.79
CA LYS A 634 -1.60 -10.99 19.18
C LYS A 634 -2.19 -9.73 19.77
N THR A 635 -1.48 -9.16 20.74
CA THR A 635 -1.78 -7.85 21.28
C THR A 635 -0.50 -7.06 21.53
N LYS A 636 -0.64 -5.75 21.58
CA LYS A 636 0.39 -4.83 21.99
C LYS A 636 -0.19 -3.84 22.98
N ALA A 637 0.56 -3.51 24.01
CA ALA A 637 0.12 -2.55 25.03
C ALA A 637 1.34 -1.98 25.78
N MET A 638 1.13 -0.89 26.47
CA MET A 638 2.11 -0.46 27.49
C MET A 638 2.28 -1.58 28.52
N TYR A 639 3.48 -1.74 29.09
CA TYR A 639 3.80 -2.85 29.99
C TYR A 639 2.82 -2.99 31.18
N ASP A 640 2.40 -1.87 31.76
CA ASP A 640 1.45 -1.84 32.89
C ASP A 640 0.01 -2.25 32.51
N LYS A 641 -0.31 -2.23 31.18
CA LYS A 641 -1.63 -2.59 30.67
C LYS A 641 -1.70 -3.94 29.97
N LEU A 642 -0.54 -4.57 29.74
CA LEU A 642 -0.48 -5.82 28.95
C LEU A 642 -1.28 -6.97 29.60
N GLY A 643 -1.37 -7.00 30.93
CA GLY A 643 -2.22 -7.95 31.67
C GLY A 643 -3.72 -7.80 31.37
N GLU A 644 -4.20 -6.57 31.22
CA GLU A 644 -5.59 -6.33 30.80
C GLU A 644 -5.82 -6.78 29.34
N GLY A 645 -4.84 -6.58 28.46
CA GLY A 645 -4.88 -7.11 27.10
C GLY A 645 -5.02 -8.63 27.06
N LEU A 646 -4.30 -9.37 27.93
CA LEU A 646 -4.42 -10.82 28.02
C LEU A 646 -5.79 -11.25 28.54
N LYS A 647 -6.39 -10.55 29.52
CA LYS A 647 -7.75 -10.83 30.00
C LYS A 647 -8.81 -10.63 28.90
N LEU A 648 -8.62 -9.61 28.06
CA LEU A 648 -9.51 -9.38 26.91
C LEU A 648 -9.36 -10.49 25.85
N ILE A 649 -8.13 -10.98 25.59
CA ILE A 649 -7.91 -12.17 24.76
C ILE A 649 -8.62 -13.39 25.33
N GLU A 650 -8.54 -13.62 26.65
CA GLU A 650 -9.27 -14.71 27.30
C GLU A 650 -10.79 -14.58 27.13
N GLU A 651 -11.33 -13.38 27.34
CA GLU A 651 -12.75 -13.09 27.13
C GLU A 651 -13.19 -13.44 25.71
N ILE A 652 -12.44 -13.00 24.70
CA ILE A 652 -12.76 -13.26 23.30
C ILE A 652 -12.71 -14.76 22.99
N LEU A 653 -11.61 -15.43 23.32
CA LEU A 653 -11.39 -16.82 22.91
C LEU A 653 -12.31 -17.82 23.60
N PHE A 654 -12.72 -17.55 24.83
CA PHE A 654 -13.48 -18.53 25.64
C PHE A 654 -14.96 -18.21 25.82
N THR A 655 -15.39 -16.97 25.54
CA THR A 655 -16.76 -16.53 25.81
C THR A 655 -17.52 -15.91 24.64
N SER A 656 -16.91 -15.80 23.43
CA SER A 656 -17.58 -15.27 22.25
C SER A 656 -18.85 -16.05 21.89
N LYS A 657 -19.93 -15.32 21.60
CA LYS A 657 -21.26 -15.88 21.27
C LYS A 657 -21.34 -16.16 19.76
N LEU A 658 -20.86 -17.32 19.35
CA LEU A 658 -20.85 -17.76 17.95
C LEU A 658 -22.23 -18.22 17.40
N SER A 659 -23.32 -18.02 18.13
CA SER A 659 -24.67 -18.53 17.79
C SER A 659 -25.62 -17.46 17.23
N ASP A 660 -25.19 -16.22 17.11
CA ASP A 660 -26.02 -15.15 16.53
C ASP A 660 -26.04 -15.26 14.98
N LYS A 661 -27.08 -15.91 14.47
CA LYS A 661 -27.26 -16.19 13.03
C LYS A 661 -27.33 -14.91 12.21
N LYS A 662 -28.03 -13.87 12.69
CA LYS A 662 -28.15 -12.61 11.96
C LYS A 662 -26.78 -11.99 11.81
N ARG A 663 -26.03 -11.88 12.90
CA ARG A 663 -24.71 -11.27 12.90
C ARG A 663 -23.69 -12.05 12.06
N LEU A 664 -23.70 -13.38 12.14
CA LEU A 664 -22.84 -14.23 11.31
C LEU A 664 -23.12 -14.03 9.82
N LYS A 665 -24.40 -13.91 9.41
CA LYS A 665 -24.76 -13.64 8.03
C LYS A 665 -24.21 -12.30 7.54
N GLU A 666 -24.33 -11.26 8.35
CA GLU A 666 -23.80 -9.92 8.06
C GLU A 666 -22.29 -9.95 7.87
N ILE A 667 -21.55 -10.59 8.80
CA ILE A 667 -20.08 -10.70 8.74
C ILE A 667 -19.64 -11.46 7.48
N ILE A 668 -20.26 -12.60 7.16
CA ILE A 668 -19.92 -13.39 5.98
C ILE A 668 -20.15 -12.59 4.69
N SER A 669 -21.27 -11.86 4.59
CA SER A 669 -21.57 -11.04 3.41
C SER A 669 -20.60 -9.89 3.23
N GLU A 670 -20.26 -9.19 4.33
CA GLU A 670 -19.27 -8.08 4.33
C GLU A 670 -17.86 -8.59 3.95
N GLU A 671 -17.41 -9.66 4.60
CA GLU A 671 -16.11 -10.31 4.32
C GLU A 671 -15.99 -10.73 2.85
N LYS A 672 -17.04 -11.40 2.31
CA LYS A 672 -17.08 -11.79 0.90
C LYS A 672 -16.96 -10.59 -0.04
N ALA A 673 -17.70 -9.51 0.23
CA ALA A 673 -17.70 -8.31 -0.62
C ALA A 673 -16.33 -7.59 -0.59
N GLY A 674 -15.74 -7.46 0.60
CA GLY A 674 -14.40 -6.90 0.77
C GLY A 674 -13.34 -7.74 0.04
N LEU A 675 -13.31 -9.05 0.31
CA LEU A 675 -12.35 -9.96 -0.31
C LEU A 675 -12.41 -9.96 -1.84
N LYS A 676 -13.62 -9.90 -2.45
CA LYS A 676 -13.74 -9.81 -3.91
C LYS A 676 -12.99 -8.60 -4.48
N THR A 677 -13.16 -7.45 -3.85
CA THR A 677 -12.46 -6.21 -4.26
C THR A 677 -10.95 -6.36 -4.12
N ASP A 678 -10.47 -6.90 -3.01
CA ASP A 678 -9.04 -7.09 -2.74
C ASP A 678 -8.40 -8.06 -3.73
N LEU A 679 -9.06 -9.17 -4.06
CA LEU A 679 -8.59 -10.15 -5.04
C LEU A 679 -8.41 -9.54 -6.44
N ILE A 680 -9.29 -8.63 -6.84
CA ILE A 680 -9.21 -7.94 -8.14
C ILE A 680 -8.15 -6.84 -8.12
N SER A 681 -8.15 -5.98 -7.11
CA SER A 681 -7.20 -4.87 -7.00
C SER A 681 -5.76 -5.35 -6.85
N SER A 682 -5.54 -6.46 -6.14
CA SER A 682 -4.26 -7.13 -5.95
C SER A 682 -4.08 -8.34 -6.87
N GLY A 683 -4.62 -8.30 -8.09
CA GLY A 683 -4.69 -9.44 -9.00
C GLY A 683 -3.34 -10.13 -9.28
N HIS A 684 -2.23 -9.40 -9.21
CA HIS A 684 -0.87 -9.96 -9.34
C HIS A 684 -0.50 -10.89 -8.16
N ILE A 685 -0.87 -10.53 -6.92
CA ILE A 685 -0.67 -11.38 -5.74
C ILE A 685 -1.64 -12.56 -5.80
N THR A 686 -2.90 -12.29 -6.10
CA THR A 686 -3.96 -13.30 -6.20
C THR A 686 -3.62 -14.37 -7.24
N SER A 687 -3.22 -13.97 -8.45
CA SER A 687 -2.85 -14.92 -9.51
C SER A 687 -1.59 -15.72 -9.15
N ALA A 688 -0.59 -15.10 -8.51
CA ALA A 688 0.62 -15.79 -8.04
C ALA A 688 0.31 -16.79 -6.92
N THR A 689 -0.45 -16.38 -5.89
CA THR A 689 -0.90 -17.26 -4.80
C THR A 689 -1.68 -18.44 -5.34
N ARG A 690 -2.63 -18.19 -6.25
CA ARG A 690 -3.43 -19.25 -6.89
C ARG A 690 -2.57 -20.21 -7.69
N ALA A 691 -1.63 -19.73 -8.53
CA ALA A 691 -0.71 -20.58 -9.26
C ALA A 691 0.17 -21.43 -8.32
N MET A 692 0.75 -20.82 -7.31
CA MET A 692 1.59 -21.52 -6.33
C MET A 692 0.80 -22.55 -5.50
N SER A 693 -0.49 -22.32 -5.25
CA SER A 693 -1.34 -23.24 -4.49
C SER A 693 -1.50 -24.62 -5.14
N TYR A 694 -1.28 -24.73 -6.45
CA TYR A 694 -1.36 -26.00 -7.17
C TYR A 694 -0.19 -26.94 -6.84
N VAL A 695 0.93 -26.42 -6.33
CA VAL A 695 2.18 -27.17 -6.13
C VAL A 695 2.77 -27.04 -4.72
N SER A 696 2.19 -26.21 -3.85
CA SER A 696 2.71 -25.93 -2.50
C SER A 696 1.63 -26.08 -1.43
N ASP A 697 1.93 -26.82 -0.34
CA ASP A 697 0.99 -26.97 0.79
C ASP A 697 0.77 -25.63 1.52
N VAL A 698 1.84 -24.85 1.73
CA VAL A 698 1.76 -23.52 2.34
C VAL A 698 0.90 -22.58 1.52
N MET A 699 1.09 -22.56 0.20
CA MET A 699 0.31 -21.69 -0.67
C MET A 699 -1.12 -22.18 -0.87
N ALA A 700 -1.35 -23.50 -0.80
CA ALA A 700 -2.71 -24.06 -0.79
C ALA A 700 -3.47 -23.67 0.49
N PHE A 701 -2.78 -23.64 1.63
CA PHE A 701 -3.35 -23.10 2.87
C PHE A 701 -3.70 -21.61 2.69
N LYS A 702 -2.77 -20.80 2.19
CA LYS A 702 -3.00 -19.38 1.93
C LYS A 702 -4.17 -19.12 0.99
N ASP A 703 -4.29 -19.89 -0.10
CA ASP A 703 -5.43 -19.76 -1.01
C ASP A 703 -6.77 -20.07 -0.31
N MET A 704 -6.77 -20.97 0.67
CA MET A 704 -7.96 -21.33 1.47
C MET A 704 -8.28 -20.33 2.59
N THR A 705 -7.39 -19.40 2.91
CA THR A 705 -7.56 -18.43 4.01
C THR A 705 -7.59 -16.97 3.54
N GLU A 706 -6.97 -16.65 2.42
CA GLU A 706 -6.88 -15.27 1.91
C GLU A 706 -7.04 -15.14 0.39
N GLY A 707 -7.18 -16.27 -0.34
CA GLY A 707 -7.22 -16.31 -1.79
C GLY A 707 -8.59 -16.63 -2.38
N ILE A 708 -8.57 -17.00 -3.67
CA ILE A 708 -9.78 -17.39 -4.42
C ILE A 708 -10.49 -18.58 -3.75
N GLY A 709 -9.74 -19.52 -3.17
CA GLY A 709 -10.32 -20.64 -2.45
C GLY A 709 -11.14 -20.22 -1.22
N TYR A 710 -10.72 -19.18 -0.52
CA TYR A 710 -11.49 -18.60 0.58
C TYR A 710 -12.73 -17.83 0.07
N TYR A 711 -12.59 -17.10 -1.02
CA TYR A 711 -13.73 -16.42 -1.65
C TYR A 711 -14.82 -17.42 -2.09
N ASP A 712 -14.43 -18.53 -2.74
CA ASP A 712 -15.35 -19.61 -3.13
C ASP A 712 -16.08 -20.17 -1.89
N PHE A 713 -15.38 -20.37 -0.79
CA PHE A 713 -15.96 -20.82 0.48
C PHE A 713 -16.97 -19.82 1.05
N LEU A 714 -16.62 -18.52 1.13
CA LEU A 714 -17.52 -17.48 1.61
C LEU A 714 -18.78 -17.37 0.74
N GLN A 715 -18.61 -17.47 -0.58
CA GLN A 715 -19.73 -17.45 -1.53
C GLN A 715 -20.70 -18.62 -1.30
N GLU A 716 -20.17 -19.83 -1.08
CA GLU A 716 -21.00 -21.01 -0.77
C GLU A 716 -21.73 -20.83 0.58
N LEU A 717 -21.06 -20.32 1.61
CA LEU A 717 -21.68 -20.05 2.91
C LEU A 717 -22.79 -19.00 2.79
N ASP A 718 -22.53 -17.90 2.10
CA ASP A 718 -23.46 -16.79 1.95
C ASP A 718 -24.75 -17.19 1.21
N GLN A 719 -24.59 -17.92 0.08
CA GLN A 719 -25.71 -18.40 -0.72
C GLN A 719 -26.60 -19.41 0.02
N ASN A 720 -26.02 -20.25 0.89
CA ASN A 720 -26.72 -21.35 1.55
C ASN A 720 -26.93 -21.11 3.06
N PHE A 721 -26.69 -19.88 3.55
CA PHE A 721 -26.66 -19.57 4.95
C PHE A 721 -27.94 -19.97 5.69
N GLU A 722 -29.11 -19.58 5.20
CA GLU A 722 -30.40 -19.82 5.82
C GLU A 722 -30.70 -21.32 6.07
N GLN A 723 -30.18 -22.17 5.19
CA GLN A 723 -30.38 -23.62 5.29
C GLN A 723 -29.34 -24.27 6.19
N ASN A 724 -28.14 -23.71 6.28
CA ASN A 724 -26.97 -24.34 6.93
C ASN A 724 -26.47 -23.63 8.19
N ALA A 725 -27.16 -22.57 8.66
CA ALA A 725 -26.66 -21.73 9.75
C ALA A 725 -26.26 -22.55 11.01
N ASP A 726 -27.05 -23.54 11.42
CA ASP A 726 -26.72 -24.37 12.60
C ASP A 726 -25.46 -25.23 12.36
N ALA A 727 -25.29 -25.78 11.16
CA ALA A 727 -24.09 -26.53 10.79
C ALA A 727 -22.83 -25.63 10.73
N ILE A 728 -22.98 -24.40 10.23
CA ILE A 728 -21.89 -23.40 10.23
C ILE A 728 -21.46 -23.08 11.66
N ILE A 729 -22.42 -22.83 12.56
CA ILE A 729 -22.15 -22.57 13.99
C ILE A 729 -21.44 -23.76 14.63
N GLU A 730 -21.91 -24.98 14.41
CA GLU A 730 -21.25 -26.20 14.93
C GLU A 730 -19.83 -26.35 14.44
N LYS A 731 -19.56 -26.06 13.16
CA LYS A 731 -18.21 -26.07 12.59
C LYS A 731 -17.31 -25.00 13.19
N LEU A 732 -17.80 -23.77 13.37
CA LEU A 732 -17.04 -22.70 14.04
C LEU A 732 -16.65 -23.07 15.47
N GLN A 733 -17.61 -23.58 16.25
CA GLN A 733 -17.38 -24.04 17.64
C GLN A 733 -16.39 -25.21 17.70
N THR A 734 -16.51 -26.16 16.77
CA THR A 734 -15.60 -27.30 16.66
C THR A 734 -14.20 -26.84 16.31
N THR A 735 -14.07 -25.96 15.31
CA THR A 735 -12.78 -25.39 14.89
C THR A 735 -12.09 -24.70 16.06
N LEU A 736 -12.79 -23.84 16.78
CA LEU A 736 -12.24 -23.13 17.95
C LEU A 736 -11.78 -24.11 19.05
N ALA A 737 -12.58 -25.13 19.36
CA ALA A 737 -12.23 -26.14 20.36
C ALA A 737 -10.99 -26.97 19.96
N GLU A 738 -10.81 -27.22 18.67
CA GLU A 738 -9.61 -27.91 18.16
C GLU A 738 -8.37 -27.01 18.12
N ILE A 739 -8.51 -25.69 17.97
CA ILE A 739 -7.40 -24.73 18.02
C ILE A 739 -6.88 -24.57 19.46
N LEU A 740 -7.75 -24.37 20.45
CA LEU A 740 -7.40 -23.95 21.80
C LEU A 740 -6.85 -25.12 22.67
N ARG A 741 -5.68 -25.63 22.29
CA ARG A 741 -4.99 -26.75 22.98
C ARG A 741 -3.65 -26.31 23.55
N LYS A 742 -3.41 -26.65 24.82
CA LYS A 742 -2.16 -26.31 25.52
C LYS A 742 -0.90 -26.90 24.86
N GLY A 743 -1.02 -28.08 24.26
CA GLY A 743 0.09 -28.76 23.58
C GLY A 743 0.40 -28.20 22.20
N ALA A 744 -0.45 -27.32 21.65
CA ALA A 744 -0.31 -26.73 20.32
C ALA A 744 0.18 -25.27 20.37
N VAL A 745 0.20 -24.62 21.55
CA VAL A 745 0.51 -23.18 21.63
C VAL A 745 1.98 -22.93 21.93
N THR A 746 2.56 -21.98 21.21
CA THR A 746 3.84 -21.32 21.52
C THR A 746 3.56 -19.86 21.82
N ILE A 747 4.18 -19.32 22.87
CA ILE A 747 4.07 -17.91 23.24
C ILE A 747 5.30 -17.17 22.68
N SER A 748 5.08 -16.06 22.00
CA SER A 748 6.12 -15.15 21.55
C SER A 748 5.98 -13.80 22.23
N TYR A 749 7.08 -13.22 22.68
CA TYR A 749 7.11 -11.94 23.35
C TYR A 749 8.26 -11.07 22.87
N THR A 750 7.97 -9.85 22.41
CA THR A 750 8.96 -8.83 22.10
C THR A 750 8.87 -7.69 23.09
N GLY A 751 9.97 -7.40 23.75
CA GLY A 751 10.11 -6.36 24.77
C GLY A 751 11.41 -6.48 25.56
N ASP A 752 11.74 -5.45 26.34
CA ASP A 752 12.96 -5.39 27.16
C ASP A 752 12.73 -5.72 28.64
N ASN A 753 11.50 -6.15 29.00
CA ASN A 753 11.13 -6.63 30.35
C ASN A 753 11.00 -8.15 30.43
N ASP A 754 11.13 -8.72 31.61
CA ASP A 754 10.88 -10.16 31.81
C ASP A 754 9.37 -10.45 31.83
N ILE A 755 8.90 -11.14 30.81
CA ILE A 755 7.48 -11.54 30.66
C ILE A 755 6.98 -12.37 31.85
N LYS A 756 7.83 -13.17 32.52
CA LYS A 756 7.41 -13.99 33.67
C LYS A 756 7.13 -13.14 34.90
N GLU A 757 7.90 -12.08 35.10
CA GLU A 757 7.65 -11.11 36.16
C GLU A 757 6.42 -10.25 35.82
N LEU A 758 6.25 -9.88 34.54
CA LEU A 758 5.19 -9.01 34.09
C LEU A 758 3.82 -9.73 34.04
N LEU A 759 3.73 -10.93 33.48
CA LEU A 759 2.48 -11.61 33.12
C LEU A 759 2.36 -13.05 33.67
N GLY A 760 3.30 -13.50 34.51
CA GLY A 760 3.35 -14.90 34.90
C GLY A 760 2.03 -15.43 35.44
N ALA A 761 1.34 -14.72 36.35
CA ALA A 761 0.07 -15.13 36.92
C ALA A 761 -1.09 -15.16 35.89
N ASP A 762 -1.12 -14.18 34.99
CA ASP A 762 -2.15 -14.09 33.94
C ASP A 762 -1.96 -15.21 32.89
N ILE A 763 -0.74 -15.50 32.49
CA ILE A 763 -0.42 -16.62 31.58
C ILE A 763 -0.75 -17.97 32.26
N GLU A 764 -0.56 -18.10 33.56
CA GLU A 764 -0.98 -19.32 34.28
C GLU A 764 -2.50 -19.51 34.23
N ALA A 765 -3.26 -18.45 34.45
CA ALA A 765 -4.71 -18.45 34.34
C ALA A 765 -5.19 -18.87 32.95
N PHE A 766 -4.60 -18.24 31.91
CA PHE A 766 -4.85 -18.58 30.51
C PHE A 766 -4.56 -20.07 30.24
N ALA A 767 -3.39 -20.57 30.63
CA ALA A 767 -2.96 -21.96 30.41
C ALA A 767 -3.90 -23.00 31.03
N ARG A 768 -4.59 -22.67 32.14
CA ARG A 768 -5.56 -23.55 32.78
C ARG A 768 -6.87 -23.69 32.01
N LYS A 769 -7.22 -22.70 31.16
CA LYS A 769 -8.41 -22.72 30.29
C LYS A 769 -8.22 -23.54 29.04
N LEU A 770 -6.96 -23.70 28.57
CA LEU A 770 -6.64 -24.46 27.37
C LEU A 770 -6.91 -25.96 27.54
N SER A 771 -7.43 -26.58 26.48
CA SER A 771 -7.64 -28.03 26.43
C SER A 771 -6.32 -28.79 26.56
N THR A 772 -6.30 -29.85 27.37
CA THR A 772 -5.15 -30.75 27.53
C THR A 772 -5.13 -31.91 26.52
N ARG A 773 -6.06 -31.92 25.55
CA ARG A 773 -6.03 -32.93 24.48
C ARG A 773 -4.67 -32.88 23.76
N PRO A 774 -4.06 -34.04 23.50
CA PRO A 774 -2.83 -34.06 22.66
C PRO A 774 -3.16 -33.58 21.25
N ALA A 775 -2.13 -33.07 20.54
CA ALA A 775 -2.20 -32.89 19.09
C ALA A 775 -2.47 -34.23 18.40
N PHE A 776 -3.19 -34.22 17.29
CA PHE A 776 -3.37 -35.42 16.49
C PHE A 776 -2.01 -35.86 15.93
N ALA A 777 -1.81 -37.19 15.83
CA ALA A 777 -0.52 -37.73 15.35
C ALA A 777 -0.31 -37.56 13.83
N GLU A 778 -1.40 -37.35 13.11
CA GLU A 778 -1.40 -37.21 11.65
C GLU A 778 -1.51 -35.76 11.24
N LYS A 779 -0.56 -35.30 10.43
CA LYS A 779 -0.63 -33.98 9.82
C LYS A 779 -1.59 -34.00 8.63
N ARG A 780 -2.30 -32.90 8.45
CA ARG A 780 -3.14 -32.66 7.29
C ARG A 780 -2.32 -32.73 5.99
N VAL A 781 -2.84 -33.41 5.00
CA VAL A 781 -2.33 -33.42 3.65
C VAL A 781 -3.22 -32.57 2.76
N MET A 782 -2.69 -31.50 2.20
CA MET A 782 -3.41 -30.63 1.29
C MET A 782 -3.58 -31.31 -0.09
N LYS A 783 -4.78 -31.29 -0.64
CA LYS A 783 -5.03 -31.80 -2.01
C LYS A 783 -4.58 -30.74 -3.01
N LYS A 784 -3.47 -30.99 -3.68
CA LYS A 784 -2.91 -30.14 -4.73
C LYS A 784 -3.24 -30.69 -6.11
N ALA A 785 -3.66 -29.82 -7.02
CA ALA A 785 -3.93 -30.19 -8.42
C ALA A 785 -3.61 -28.99 -9.33
N VAL A 786 -2.86 -29.26 -10.39
CA VAL A 786 -2.56 -28.26 -11.43
C VAL A 786 -3.83 -27.95 -12.21
N LYS A 787 -4.39 -26.75 -12.01
CA LYS A 787 -5.62 -26.31 -12.65
C LYS A 787 -5.37 -25.41 -13.86
N ASN A 788 -4.31 -24.58 -13.83
CA ASN A 788 -4.02 -23.57 -14.86
C ASN A 788 -5.28 -22.76 -15.22
N GLU A 789 -5.79 -22.03 -14.24
CA GLU A 789 -7.05 -21.29 -14.32
C GLU A 789 -6.85 -19.88 -14.87
N ALA A 790 -7.91 -19.33 -15.47
CA ALA A 790 -8.03 -17.91 -15.71
C ALA A 790 -9.36 -17.39 -15.14
N PHE A 791 -9.33 -16.19 -14.55
CA PHE A 791 -10.48 -15.54 -13.93
C PHE A 791 -10.78 -14.24 -14.67
N LYS A 792 -12.01 -14.13 -15.18
CA LYS A 792 -12.48 -12.96 -15.92
C LYS A 792 -12.99 -11.89 -14.97
N THR A 793 -12.66 -10.67 -15.29
CA THR A 793 -13.14 -9.46 -14.61
C THR A 793 -13.54 -8.41 -15.65
N ALA A 794 -14.17 -7.33 -15.20
CA ALA A 794 -14.47 -6.16 -16.05
C ALA A 794 -13.22 -5.30 -16.35
N SER A 795 -12.06 -5.67 -15.82
CA SER A 795 -10.80 -4.90 -16.00
C SER A 795 -10.32 -4.93 -17.44
N GLN A 796 -9.70 -3.85 -17.89
CA GLN A 796 -9.01 -3.80 -19.20
C GLN A 796 -7.56 -4.28 -19.13
N VAL A 797 -7.03 -4.52 -17.93
CA VAL A 797 -5.66 -4.97 -17.69
C VAL A 797 -5.63 -6.42 -17.21
N GLN A 798 -4.47 -7.04 -17.35
CA GLN A 798 -4.23 -8.42 -16.98
C GLN A 798 -3.24 -8.53 -15.83
N TYR A 799 -3.32 -9.62 -15.09
CA TYR A 799 -2.37 -10.07 -14.08
C TYR A 799 -1.99 -11.51 -14.42
N ALA A 800 -0.84 -11.71 -15.03
CA ALA A 800 -0.38 -13.00 -15.50
C ALA A 800 0.67 -13.57 -14.53
N ALA A 801 0.41 -14.71 -13.92
CA ALA A 801 1.34 -15.37 -13.02
C ALA A 801 1.79 -16.74 -13.55
N LEU A 802 3.10 -17.02 -13.41
CA LEU A 802 3.74 -18.30 -13.65
C LEU A 802 4.55 -18.70 -12.41
N ALA A 803 4.37 -19.91 -11.89
CA ALA A 803 5.05 -20.39 -10.70
C ALA A 803 5.58 -21.83 -10.88
N GLY A 804 6.59 -22.19 -10.08
CA GLY A 804 7.14 -23.54 -10.04
C GLY A 804 7.97 -23.78 -8.79
N ASN A 805 8.36 -25.02 -8.53
CA ASN A 805 9.22 -25.39 -7.40
C ASN A 805 10.54 -25.99 -7.90
N TYR A 806 11.63 -25.23 -7.75
CA TYR A 806 12.94 -25.66 -8.21
C TYR A 806 13.59 -26.72 -7.29
N LYS A 807 13.23 -26.78 -5.99
CA LYS A 807 13.73 -27.83 -5.08
C LYS A 807 13.21 -29.21 -5.42
N GLU A 808 11.97 -29.30 -5.94
CA GLU A 808 11.45 -30.58 -6.44
C GLU A 808 12.23 -31.12 -7.64
N LYS A 809 13.01 -30.26 -8.30
CA LYS A 809 13.94 -30.64 -9.40
C LYS A 809 15.39 -30.84 -8.92
N GLY A 810 15.62 -30.79 -7.61
CA GLY A 810 16.91 -31.06 -7.00
C GLY A 810 17.87 -29.88 -6.88
N PHE A 811 17.37 -28.66 -7.05
CA PHE A 811 18.15 -27.43 -6.84
C PHE A 811 18.00 -26.89 -5.42
N GLU A 812 19.04 -26.27 -4.89
CA GLU A 812 19.05 -25.65 -3.57
C GLU A 812 18.98 -24.13 -3.66
N TYR A 813 18.49 -23.48 -2.58
CA TYR A 813 18.49 -22.03 -2.44
C TYR A 813 19.92 -21.51 -2.23
N THR A 814 20.23 -20.37 -2.82
CA THR A 814 21.46 -19.61 -2.62
C THR A 814 21.16 -18.13 -2.57
N GLY A 815 21.93 -17.35 -1.78
CA GLY A 815 21.82 -15.89 -1.74
C GLY A 815 21.97 -15.20 -3.09
N ALA A 816 22.65 -15.85 -4.07
CA ALA A 816 22.76 -15.33 -5.44
C ALA A 816 21.38 -15.18 -6.14
N LEU A 817 20.33 -15.87 -5.68
CA LEU A 817 18.96 -15.69 -6.18
C LEU A 817 18.37 -14.32 -5.81
N GLU A 818 18.80 -13.71 -4.71
CA GLU A 818 18.42 -12.33 -4.37
C GLU A 818 19.03 -11.33 -5.39
N VAL A 819 20.28 -11.57 -5.79
CA VAL A 819 20.93 -10.77 -6.84
C VAL A 819 20.20 -10.93 -8.17
N LEU A 820 19.86 -12.18 -8.53
CA LEU A 820 19.10 -12.47 -9.75
C LEU A 820 17.72 -11.83 -9.73
N GLN A 821 17.07 -11.74 -8.56
CA GLN A 821 15.78 -11.03 -8.43
C GLN A 821 15.93 -9.54 -8.78
N VAL A 822 16.99 -8.88 -8.33
CA VAL A 822 17.27 -7.48 -8.69
C VAL A 822 17.53 -7.36 -10.21
N ILE A 823 18.33 -8.25 -10.78
CA ILE A 823 18.61 -8.30 -12.23
C ILE A 823 17.30 -8.44 -13.03
N PHE A 824 16.39 -9.30 -12.62
CA PHE A 824 15.11 -9.46 -13.30
C PHE A 824 14.19 -8.24 -13.12
N SER A 825 14.05 -7.75 -11.89
CA SER A 825 13.09 -6.68 -11.56
C SER A 825 13.42 -5.35 -12.24
N TYR A 826 14.70 -5.02 -12.37
CA TYR A 826 15.15 -3.73 -12.93
C TYR A 826 15.87 -3.86 -14.29
N GLY A 827 15.95 -5.04 -14.85
CA GLY A 827 16.51 -5.33 -16.16
C GLY A 827 15.48 -6.04 -17.03
N TYR A 828 15.56 -7.37 -17.06
CA TYR A 828 14.82 -8.20 -18.01
C TYR A 828 13.30 -7.99 -17.99
N LEU A 829 12.67 -8.01 -16.81
CA LEU A 829 11.23 -7.85 -16.70
C LEU A 829 10.82 -6.40 -16.93
N TRP A 830 11.59 -5.47 -16.39
CA TRP A 830 11.35 -4.04 -16.56
C TRP A 830 11.34 -3.65 -18.04
N GLU A 831 12.38 -4.01 -18.78
CA GLU A 831 12.50 -3.67 -20.19
C GLU A 831 11.43 -4.33 -21.07
N ASN A 832 11.14 -5.63 -20.85
CA ASN A 832 10.29 -6.37 -21.77
C ASN A 832 8.79 -6.28 -21.42
N ILE A 833 8.43 -6.15 -20.14
CA ILE A 833 7.03 -6.14 -19.70
C ILE A 833 6.53 -4.71 -19.44
N ARG A 834 7.35 -3.86 -18.79
CA ARG A 834 6.95 -2.48 -18.53
C ARG A 834 7.26 -1.56 -19.71
N VAL A 835 8.54 -1.37 -20.05
CA VAL A 835 8.93 -0.36 -21.06
C VAL A 835 8.41 -0.71 -22.45
N LYS A 836 8.62 -1.93 -22.92
CA LYS A 836 8.16 -2.38 -24.24
C LYS A 836 6.73 -2.87 -24.25
N GLY A 837 6.30 -3.51 -23.16
CA GLY A 837 4.98 -4.13 -23.06
C GLY A 837 3.89 -3.20 -22.55
N GLY A 838 4.25 -2.07 -21.91
CA GLY A 838 3.29 -1.09 -21.38
C GLY A 838 2.59 -1.49 -20.08
N ALA A 839 3.08 -2.53 -19.38
CA ALA A 839 2.58 -2.88 -18.06
C ALA A 839 3.06 -1.88 -17.00
N TYR A 840 2.29 -1.70 -15.92
CA TYR A 840 2.74 -0.87 -14.80
C TYR A 840 3.92 -1.49 -14.04
N GLY A 841 3.98 -2.83 -13.93
CA GLY A 841 5.09 -3.51 -13.30
C GLY A 841 5.15 -5.00 -13.58
N ALA A 842 6.29 -5.60 -13.25
CA ALA A 842 6.49 -7.04 -13.25
C ALA A 842 7.42 -7.44 -12.11
N MET A 843 7.11 -8.54 -11.46
CA MET A 843 7.78 -9.01 -10.26
C MET A 843 8.17 -10.47 -10.39
N CYS A 844 9.22 -10.85 -9.67
CA CYS A 844 9.57 -12.25 -9.43
C CYS A 844 10.05 -12.45 -8.00
N SER A 845 10.02 -13.69 -7.52
CA SER A 845 10.59 -14.06 -6.22
C SER A 845 11.06 -15.50 -6.24
N PHE A 846 12.11 -15.80 -5.46
CA PHE A 846 12.71 -17.11 -5.34
C PHE A 846 12.93 -17.44 -3.87
N ALA A 847 12.04 -18.23 -3.29
CA ALA A 847 12.03 -18.48 -1.86
C ALA A 847 12.93 -19.65 -1.44
N ARG A 848 13.42 -19.63 -0.18
CA ARG A 848 14.16 -20.73 0.44
C ARG A 848 13.40 -22.06 0.41
N SER A 849 12.09 -22.04 0.32
CA SER A 849 11.23 -23.22 0.16
C SER A 849 11.35 -23.92 -1.19
N GLY A 850 12.01 -23.29 -2.15
CA GLY A 850 12.07 -23.76 -3.54
C GLY A 850 10.99 -23.16 -4.44
N MET A 851 10.01 -22.45 -3.88
CA MET A 851 9.00 -21.76 -4.68
C MET A 851 9.62 -20.58 -5.41
N GLY A 852 9.34 -20.51 -6.71
CA GLY A 852 9.66 -19.35 -7.53
C GLY A 852 8.46 -18.95 -8.37
N TYR A 853 8.27 -17.65 -8.59
CA TYR A 853 7.21 -17.15 -9.44
C TYR A 853 7.61 -15.88 -10.20
N PHE A 854 6.88 -15.63 -11.28
CA PHE A 854 6.84 -14.38 -12.05
C PHE A 854 5.38 -13.90 -12.09
N THR A 855 5.15 -12.60 -12.01
CA THR A 855 3.82 -12.00 -12.17
C THR A 855 3.90 -10.62 -12.79
N SER A 856 2.86 -10.21 -13.54
CA SER A 856 2.71 -8.84 -14.08
C SER A 856 1.59 -8.09 -13.36
N TYR A 857 1.70 -6.77 -13.34
CA TYR A 857 0.75 -5.88 -12.69
C TYR A 857 0.23 -4.83 -13.66
N ARG A 858 -1.10 -4.76 -13.79
CA ARG A 858 -1.80 -3.88 -14.75
C ARG A 858 -1.19 -3.97 -16.15
N ASP A 859 -1.16 -5.18 -16.68
CA ASP A 859 -0.52 -5.53 -17.95
C ASP A 859 -1.54 -5.49 -19.10
N PRO A 860 -1.34 -4.73 -20.17
CA PRO A 860 -2.21 -4.77 -21.34
C PRO A 860 -2.09 -6.09 -22.13
N ASN A 861 -1.03 -6.86 -21.89
CA ASN A 861 -0.73 -8.13 -22.58
C ASN A 861 -1.02 -9.35 -21.69
N LEU A 862 -1.14 -10.52 -22.29
CA LEU A 862 -1.36 -11.77 -21.57
C LEU A 862 -0.39 -12.86 -22.03
N MET A 863 -0.50 -13.34 -23.26
CA MET A 863 0.34 -14.46 -23.73
C MET A 863 1.76 -14.04 -24.05
N GLU A 864 1.95 -12.83 -24.52
CA GLU A 864 3.23 -12.21 -24.77
C GLU A 864 4.04 -12.17 -23.47
N THR A 865 3.41 -11.83 -22.35
CA THR A 865 4.02 -11.82 -21.01
C THR A 865 4.45 -13.21 -20.56
N TYR A 866 3.60 -14.25 -20.76
CA TYR A 866 4.01 -15.63 -20.48
C TYR A 866 5.19 -16.08 -21.35
N ASP A 867 5.28 -15.64 -22.60
CA ASP A 867 6.41 -15.98 -23.48
C ASP A 867 7.71 -15.29 -23.03
N ILE A 868 7.63 -14.09 -22.43
CA ILE A 868 8.77 -13.43 -21.79
C ILE A 868 9.22 -14.26 -20.58
N TYR A 869 8.32 -14.70 -19.69
CA TYR A 869 8.68 -15.55 -18.55
C TYR A 869 9.40 -16.84 -18.96
N LYS A 870 8.92 -17.50 -20.02
CA LYS A 870 9.57 -18.74 -20.54
C LYS A 870 10.99 -18.52 -21.06
N LYS A 871 11.29 -17.33 -21.56
CA LYS A 871 12.63 -16.96 -22.05
C LYS A 871 13.60 -16.52 -20.93
N ALA A 872 13.09 -16.33 -19.71
CA ALA A 872 13.92 -15.86 -18.59
C ALA A 872 15.15 -16.72 -18.32
N ALA A 873 15.03 -18.07 -18.44
CA ALA A 873 16.16 -18.97 -18.26
C ALA A 873 17.25 -18.81 -19.33
N ASP A 874 16.86 -18.50 -20.57
CA ASP A 874 17.82 -18.28 -21.68
C ASP A 874 18.52 -16.93 -21.49
N TYR A 875 17.81 -15.90 -21.00
CA TYR A 875 18.42 -14.63 -20.59
C TYR A 875 19.50 -14.84 -19.52
N VAL A 876 19.19 -15.61 -18.46
CA VAL A 876 20.16 -15.91 -17.39
C VAL A 876 21.37 -16.70 -17.92
N ALA A 877 21.17 -17.66 -18.81
CA ALA A 877 22.27 -18.44 -19.42
C ALA A 877 23.20 -17.56 -20.26
N GLY A 878 22.66 -16.52 -20.90
CA GLY A 878 23.42 -15.55 -21.71
C GLY A 878 23.80 -14.28 -20.95
N PHE A 879 23.51 -14.18 -19.65
CA PHE A 879 23.72 -12.99 -18.85
C PHE A 879 25.18 -12.50 -18.92
N ASP A 880 25.36 -11.20 -19.16
CA ASP A 880 26.66 -10.55 -19.14
C ASP A 880 26.52 -9.17 -18.51
N ALA A 881 27.50 -8.76 -17.72
CA ALA A 881 27.50 -7.48 -17.03
C ALA A 881 28.93 -7.03 -16.73
N SER A 882 29.14 -5.71 -16.72
CA SER A 882 30.39 -5.12 -16.23
C SER A 882 30.54 -5.31 -14.72
N ASP A 883 31.77 -5.16 -14.20
CA ASP A 883 32.02 -5.18 -12.74
C ASP A 883 31.19 -4.09 -12.02
N ARG A 884 31.00 -2.94 -12.66
CA ARG A 884 30.17 -1.86 -12.15
C ARG A 884 28.69 -2.27 -12.04
N ASP A 885 28.16 -2.91 -13.07
CA ASP A 885 26.76 -3.35 -13.06
C ASP A 885 26.54 -4.49 -12.05
N MET A 886 27.50 -5.43 -11.96
CA MET A 886 27.45 -6.44 -10.91
C MET A 886 27.45 -5.81 -9.52
N THR A 887 28.28 -4.77 -9.27
CA THR A 887 28.31 -4.04 -8.01
C THR A 887 26.94 -3.44 -7.69
N LYS A 888 26.24 -2.83 -8.66
CA LYS A 888 24.87 -2.31 -8.46
C LYS A 888 23.92 -3.41 -8.01
N TYR A 889 23.89 -4.54 -8.71
CA TYR A 889 23.00 -5.65 -8.37
C TYR A 889 23.26 -6.24 -6.99
N LEU A 890 24.55 -6.32 -6.58
CA LEU A 890 24.92 -6.76 -5.23
C LEU A 890 24.41 -5.79 -4.18
N ILE A 891 24.58 -4.48 -4.39
CA ILE A 891 24.12 -3.42 -3.47
C ILE A 891 22.60 -3.47 -3.35
N GLY A 892 21.88 -3.54 -4.47
CA GLY A 892 20.41 -3.62 -4.46
C GLY A 892 19.88 -4.87 -3.75
N ALA A 893 20.59 -6.02 -3.86
CA ALA A 893 20.23 -7.22 -3.10
C ALA A 893 20.48 -7.04 -1.59
N ILE A 894 21.58 -6.38 -1.21
CA ILE A 894 21.88 -6.08 0.20
C ILE A 894 20.91 -5.05 0.78
N ALA A 895 20.51 -4.04 0.02
CA ALA A 895 19.53 -3.04 0.46
C ALA A 895 18.25 -3.70 0.98
N LYS A 896 17.77 -4.71 0.28
CA LYS A 896 16.61 -5.51 0.68
C LYS A 896 16.85 -6.29 1.98
N LEU A 897 18.04 -6.86 2.17
CA LEU A 897 18.41 -7.64 3.36
C LEU A 897 18.65 -6.74 4.59
N ASP A 898 19.11 -5.51 4.39
CA ASP A 898 19.42 -4.53 5.43
C ASP A 898 18.31 -3.49 5.66
N SER A 899 17.11 -3.73 5.13
CA SER A 899 15.97 -2.83 5.37
C SER A 899 15.74 -2.64 6.88
N PRO A 900 15.67 -1.41 7.38
CA PRO A 900 15.42 -1.13 8.78
C PRO A 900 14.10 -1.76 9.26
N MET A 901 14.11 -2.26 10.47
CA MET A 901 12.94 -2.89 11.08
C MET A 901 12.52 -2.11 12.34
N THR A 902 11.22 -1.93 12.51
CA THR A 902 10.69 -1.49 13.81
C THR A 902 10.93 -2.58 14.86
N PRO A 903 10.92 -2.26 16.17
CA PRO A 903 11.12 -3.29 17.22
C PRO A 903 10.17 -4.48 17.08
N SER A 904 8.90 -4.23 16.75
CA SER A 904 7.94 -5.31 16.53
C SER A 904 8.25 -6.16 15.29
N ALA A 905 8.74 -5.53 14.20
CA ALA A 905 9.13 -6.22 12.98
C ALA A 905 10.40 -7.06 13.17
N GLU A 906 11.39 -6.57 13.94
CA GLU A 906 12.61 -7.31 14.28
C GLU A 906 12.29 -8.56 15.12
N GLY A 907 11.36 -8.43 16.10
CA GLY A 907 10.85 -9.56 16.87
C GLY A 907 10.13 -10.58 15.97
N ALA A 908 9.23 -10.12 15.10
CA ALA A 908 8.49 -10.98 14.18
C ALA A 908 9.40 -11.68 13.14
N PHE A 909 10.44 -11.00 12.66
CA PHE A 909 11.45 -11.59 11.79
C PHE A 909 12.24 -12.70 12.51
N SER A 910 12.70 -12.42 13.74
CA SER A 910 13.40 -13.38 14.58
C SER A 910 12.55 -14.61 14.90
N GLN A 911 11.27 -14.39 15.20
CA GLN A 911 10.26 -15.44 15.40
C GLN A 911 10.06 -16.30 14.14
N THR A 912 9.94 -15.66 12.98
CA THR A 912 9.80 -16.36 11.69
C THR A 912 11.02 -17.24 11.40
N CYS A 913 12.23 -16.74 11.62
CA CYS A 913 13.47 -17.50 11.47
C CYS A 913 13.51 -18.67 12.45
N TYR A 914 13.09 -18.48 13.70
CA TYR A 914 13.01 -19.57 14.69
C TYR A 914 12.12 -20.71 14.20
N PHE A 915 10.90 -20.44 13.79
CA PHE A 915 9.96 -21.46 13.30
C PHE A 915 10.43 -22.10 11.98
N ALA A 916 11.08 -21.32 11.11
CA ALA A 916 11.63 -21.83 9.84
C ALA A 916 12.92 -22.63 10.03
N GLY A 917 13.53 -22.64 11.23
CA GLY A 917 14.82 -23.29 11.50
C GLY A 917 16.00 -22.56 10.85
N ILE A 918 15.88 -21.26 10.59
CA ILE A 918 16.93 -20.42 10.00
C ILE A 918 17.82 -19.89 11.12
N THR A 919 19.14 -20.07 10.99
CA THR A 919 20.14 -19.62 11.98
C THR A 919 20.93 -18.42 11.49
N ASP A 920 21.65 -17.75 12.42
CA ASP A 920 22.59 -16.68 12.08
C ASP A 920 23.67 -17.14 11.09
N GLU A 921 24.18 -18.36 11.25
CA GLU A 921 25.19 -18.92 10.32
C GLU A 921 24.63 -19.09 8.92
N GLN A 922 23.37 -19.49 8.79
CA GLN A 922 22.72 -19.63 7.50
C GLN A 922 22.49 -18.25 6.85
N LEU A 923 21.99 -17.26 7.60
CA LEU A 923 21.81 -15.90 7.11
C LEU A 923 23.15 -15.29 6.68
N GLN A 924 24.22 -15.48 7.49
CA GLN A 924 25.57 -15.01 7.15
C GLN A 924 26.09 -15.68 5.86
N LYS A 925 25.93 -16.99 5.74
CA LYS A 925 26.30 -17.72 4.51
C LYS A 925 25.59 -17.18 3.27
N GLU A 926 24.28 -16.93 3.38
CA GLU A 926 23.49 -16.38 2.27
C GLU A 926 23.92 -14.96 1.92
N ARG A 927 24.21 -14.13 2.93
CA ARG A 927 24.77 -12.79 2.74
C ARG A 927 26.14 -12.84 2.03
N ASP A 928 27.03 -13.75 2.46
CA ASP A 928 28.33 -13.93 1.81
C ASP A 928 28.18 -14.37 0.34
N GLN A 929 27.19 -15.21 0.04
CA GLN A 929 26.85 -15.60 -1.33
C GLN A 929 26.36 -14.43 -2.17
N VAL A 930 25.60 -13.49 -1.59
CA VAL A 930 25.23 -12.22 -2.27
C VAL A 930 26.48 -11.40 -2.56
N LEU A 931 27.30 -11.12 -1.53
CA LEU A 931 28.47 -10.24 -1.64
C LEU A 931 29.56 -10.76 -2.58
N THR A 932 29.59 -12.07 -2.84
CA THR A 932 30.60 -12.73 -3.69
C THR A 932 30.07 -13.18 -5.05
N ALA A 933 28.78 -12.92 -5.35
CA ALA A 933 28.19 -13.31 -6.63
C ALA A 933 28.84 -12.52 -7.79
N ASN A 934 29.01 -13.21 -8.91
CA ASN A 934 29.57 -12.67 -10.14
C ASN A 934 28.80 -13.19 -11.36
N VAL A 935 29.20 -12.80 -12.56
CA VAL A 935 28.54 -13.18 -13.82
C VAL A 935 28.41 -14.71 -13.98
N GLU A 936 29.46 -15.47 -13.65
CA GLU A 936 29.41 -16.93 -13.72
C GLU A 936 28.42 -17.51 -12.71
N THR A 937 28.38 -16.94 -11.50
CA THR A 937 27.42 -17.34 -10.47
C THR A 937 25.98 -17.15 -10.98
N ILE A 938 25.69 -16.00 -11.57
CA ILE A 938 24.35 -15.71 -12.13
C ILE A 938 24.02 -16.67 -13.29
N ARG A 939 24.93 -16.86 -14.24
CA ARG A 939 24.73 -17.83 -15.35
C ARG A 939 24.43 -19.25 -14.85
N SER A 940 25.08 -19.67 -13.77
CA SER A 940 24.85 -20.98 -13.15
C SER A 940 23.44 -21.19 -12.61
N LEU A 941 22.65 -20.12 -12.40
CA LEU A 941 21.26 -20.17 -11.96
C LEU A 941 20.24 -20.45 -13.09
N ALA A 942 20.67 -20.43 -14.36
CA ALA A 942 19.78 -20.70 -15.49
C ALA A 942 18.99 -22.03 -15.38
N PRO A 943 19.57 -23.15 -14.92
CA PRO A 943 18.83 -24.39 -14.69
C PRO A 943 17.77 -24.26 -13.58
N VAL A 944 18.00 -23.42 -12.55
CA VAL A 944 17.03 -23.13 -11.47
C VAL A 944 15.80 -22.42 -12.05
N ILE A 945 16.03 -21.38 -12.87
CA ILE A 945 14.96 -20.65 -13.52
C ILE A 945 14.22 -21.53 -14.52
N ARG A 946 14.94 -22.36 -15.29
CA ARG A 946 14.33 -23.33 -16.20
C ARG A 946 13.45 -24.35 -15.45
N ALA A 947 13.85 -24.77 -14.27
CA ALA A 947 13.02 -25.65 -13.43
C ALA A 947 11.70 -25.01 -13.00
N ILE A 948 11.66 -23.68 -12.83
CA ILE A 948 10.45 -22.92 -12.54
C ILE A 948 9.61 -22.78 -13.82
N THR A 949 10.22 -22.36 -14.94
CA THR A 949 9.48 -21.96 -16.15
C THR A 949 9.01 -23.13 -17.00
N ASP A 950 9.81 -24.20 -17.18
CA ASP A 950 9.47 -25.35 -18.02
C ASP A 950 8.42 -26.26 -17.37
N GLY A 951 8.45 -26.39 -16.04
CA GLY A 951 7.44 -27.14 -15.28
C GLY A 951 6.36 -26.25 -14.67
N GLY A 952 6.35 -24.97 -15.03
CA GLY A 952 5.56 -23.94 -14.38
C GLY A 952 4.06 -24.12 -14.57
N VAL A 953 3.34 -23.70 -13.54
CA VAL A 953 1.89 -23.61 -13.53
C VAL A 953 1.49 -22.15 -13.69
N ILE A 954 0.35 -21.91 -14.34
CA ILE A 954 -0.11 -20.57 -14.67
C ILE A 954 -1.46 -20.26 -14.04
N CYS A 955 -1.66 -18.99 -13.69
CA CYS A 955 -2.94 -18.41 -13.37
C CYS A 955 -3.00 -16.98 -13.94
N ALA A 956 -4.16 -16.59 -14.46
CA ALA A 956 -4.40 -15.24 -14.94
C ALA A 956 -5.67 -14.66 -14.30
N ILE A 957 -5.65 -13.35 -14.06
CA ILE A 957 -6.84 -12.56 -13.72
C ILE A 957 -6.87 -11.39 -14.68
N GLY A 958 -8.02 -11.06 -15.27
CA GLY A 958 -8.06 -9.89 -16.17
C GLY A 958 -9.30 -9.81 -17.05
N GLY A 959 -9.19 -8.96 -18.06
CA GLY A 959 -10.29 -8.60 -18.96
C GLY A 959 -10.86 -9.79 -19.70
N GLU A 960 -12.19 -9.85 -19.71
CA GLU A 960 -12.96 -10.94 -20.33
C GLU A 960 -12.53 -11.24 -21.76
N ASP A 961 -12.37 -10.22 -22.59
CA ASP A 961 -12.06 -10.40 -24.02
C ASP A 961 -10.68 -11.04 -24.24
N LYS A 962 -9.65 -10.59 -23.50
CA LYS A 962 -8.29 -11.16 -23.60
C LYS A 962 -8.24 -12.60 -23.13
N ILE A 963 -8.94 -12.92 -22.05
CA ILE A 963 -9.01 -14.28 -21.50
C ILE A 963 -9.77 -15.20 -22.46
N GLU A 964 -10.93 -14.78 -22.98
CA GLU A 964 -11.72 -15.61 -23.92
C GLU A 964 -11.00 -15.83 -25.25
N GLN A 965 -10.30 -14.85 -25.80
CA GLN A 965 -9.45 -15.03 -26.99
C GLN A 965 -8.38 -16.10 -26.76
N ASN A 966 -7.90 -16.26 -25.52
CA ASN A 966 -6.86 -17.20 -25.14
C ASN A 966 -7.38 -18.41 -24.33
N ARG A 967 -8.70 -18.64 -24.31
CA ARG A 967 -9.37 -19.67 -23.50
C ARG A 967 -8.70 -21.05 -23.60
N THR A 968 -8.24 -21.44 -24.78
CA THR A 968 -7.62 -22.75 -25.03
C THR A 968 -6.25 -22.95 -24.33
N LYS A 969 -5.67 -21.90 -23.79
CA LYS A 969 -4.39 -21.94 -23.04
C LYS A 969 -4.59 -22.30 -21.57
N PHE A 970 -5.82 -22.18 -21.08
CA PHE A 970 -6.20 -22.49 -19.70
C PHE A 970 -7.05 -23.77 -19.66
N LYS A 971 -6.93 -24.52 -18.57
CA LYS A 971 -7.77 -25.70 -18.34
C LYS A 971 -9.19 -25.31 -17.91
N GLU A 972 -9.27 -24.27 -17.11
CA GLU A 972 -10.53 -23.74 -16.59
C GLU A 972 -10.54 -22.21 -16.77
N VAL A 973 -11.67 -21.66 -17.15
CA VAL A 973 -11.94 -20.22 -17.21
C VAL A 973 -13.21 -19.96 -16.43
N LYS A 974 -13.15 -19.03 -15.48
CA LYS A 974 -14.22 -18.69 -14.55
C LYS A 974 -14.41 -17.18 -14.49
N ASP A 975 -15.52 -16.75 -13.93
CA ASP A 975 -15.74 -15.37 -13.50
C ASP A 975 -15.22 -15.21 -12.06
N LEU A 976 -14.66 -14.05 -11.71
CA LEU A 976 -14.22 -13.71 -10.37
C LEU A 976 -15.20 -12.74 -9.71
#